data_7763482b0c281b5c67525ae886e12b5f
#
_entry.id   7763482b0c281b5c67525ae886e12b5f
#
_cell.length_a   1.000
_cell.length_b   1.000
_cell.length_c   1.000
_cell.angle_alpha   90.00
_cell.angle_beta   90.00
_cell.angle_gamma   90.00
#
_symmetry.space_group_name_H-M   'P 1'
#
loop_
_entity.id
_entity.type
_entity.pdbx_description
1 polymer ?
#
loop_
_entity_poly.entity_id
_entity_poly.type
_entity_poly.pdbx_seq_one_letter_code
_entity_poly.pdbx_strand_id
1 'polypeptide(L)'
;MMHAPSPHPDTTETGSQRSRLFVYNGGFLTQKRVRRILDLAGYDISLGLPKEGDQVGIWGDSPTAHRGRKIAEEHGAPLVRIEDAFLRSVYPGRRGEPPLGLLIDRTGVHFDPSLSSDLVTLLKDHPLDDSALMKRARDCMARLQDAHLSKYNAFHPDVPPPEPGYVLVVDQLREDASVRASIPFPGADQGRFQEMLAFAQEENPGARILIKTHPETSQGHRAGYFDARHANDRVELFDAPVSPHLLLEGAVGVYTVSSQLGFEAILSGHRPRIFGQPFYAGWGLTQDEFPPPGRNRRLTRAQMFAAAMILYPTWYDPHHDRLCPLELVIDSLEAQVRAWREDRAGWAASEMRLWKRAPLQRFFGQHKRMTFTEKTKTARKSGKNWMVWASKATKDHAGAHHLEDGFLRSRGLGAELVPPLSLVLDRQGIYYDPTRQSDLDDLIRERVSLTPQQERRVETLVMRLIKHEVTKYNLDGDLPDLPKGHRVLVPGQVEDDASIRLGAGKINTNMKLLQAVRAARPNAVVIYKPHPDVEAGLRKGRIKSAESWADVVAEQANPAALIDSVDEVWTMTSLLGFEALLRRVPVTCVGLPFYAGWGLTRDRLEAPHWRDVRPGILSLAHAALIDYPRYFDPLSNLPCSPEVAVDRLIAGDLPAPGGVNRSLSKLQGLLASFAPLWR
;
A
#
# COMPACT_ATOMS: atom_id res chain seq x y z
N MET A 1 21.49 -12.03 23.13
CA MET A 1 21.34 -10.59 23.34
C MET A 1 22.07 -9.90 22.19
N MET A 2 21.39 -9.56 21.13
CA MET A 2 21.93 -8.73 20.05
C MET A 2 21.07 -7.48 19.98
N HIS A 3 21.68 -6.35 20.26
CA HIS A 3 21.08 -5.04 20.14
C HIS A 3 20.68 -4.80 18.68
N ALA A 4 19.41 -4.55 18.45
CA ALA A 4 18.96 -3.96 17.21
C ALA A 4 19.51 -2.53 17.12
N PRO A 5 20.10 -2.10 15.99
CA PRO A 5 20.54 -0.72 15.85
C PRO A 5 19.30 0.16 15.72
N SER A 6 19.19 1.15 16.59
CA SER A 6 18.20 2.22 16.51
C SER A 6 18.35 2.97 15.19
N PRO A 7 17.30 3.14 14.39
CA PRO A 7 17.34 3.96 13.20
C PRO A 7 16.91 5.38 13.55
N HIS A 8 17.75 6.20 13.94
CA HIS A 8 17.83 7.66 14.02
C HIS A 8 18.44 8.09 15.33
N PRO A 9 19.33 9.08 15.31
CA PRO A 9 19.73 9.71 16.55
C PRO A 9 18.48 10.30 17.22
N ASP A 10 18.29 9.96 18.49
CA ASP A 10 17.35 10.64 19.37
C ASP A 10 17.48 12.15 19.14
N THR A 11 16.45 12.75 18.59
CA THR A 11 16.28 14.19 18.69
C THR A 11 15.93 14.52 20.13
N THR A 12 16.93 14.41 21.01
CA THR A 12 16.94 15.21 22.21
C THR A 12 16.90 16.67 21.76
N GLU A 13 15.93 17.38 22.28
CA GLU A 13 15.73 18.81 22.19
C GLU A 13 17.02 19.60 22.45
N THR A 14 17.86 19.74 21.46
CA THR A 14 18.72 20.89 21.32
C THR A 14 17.99 21.79 20.32
N GLY A 15 17.55 22.95 20.78
CA GLY A 15 16.87 23.95 19.96
C GLY A 15 17.69 24.31 18.72
N SER A 16 17.57 23.52 17.68
CA SER A 16 18.11 23.86 16.37
C SER A 16 17.30 25.05 15.89
N GLN A 17 17.95 26.19 15.77
CA GLN A 17 17.37 27.43 15.29
C GLN A 17 16.71 27.14 13.92
N ARG A 18 15.37 27.21 13.83
CA ARG A 18 14.65 26.99 12.59
C ARG A 18 15.10 27.99 11.54
N SER A 19 15.30 27.55 10.30
CA SER A 19 15.77 28.42 9.21
C SER A 19 14.55 29.13 8.61
N ARG A 20 14.57 30.46 8.55
CA ARG A 20 13.53 31.22 7.85
C ARG A 20 13.73 31.09 6.34
N LEU A 21 12.67 30.70 5.64
CA LEU A 21 12.65 30.49 4.20
C LEU A 21 11.70 31.50 3.54
N PHE A 22 12.24 32.52 2.92
CA PHE A 22 11.50 33.54 2.21
C PHE A 22 11.06 33.03 0.84
N VAL A 23 9.76 33.14 0.52
CA VAL A 23 9.20 32.58 -0.71
C VAL A 23 8.42 33.63 -1.49
N TYR A 24 8.54 33.57 -2.84
CA TYR A 24 7.93 34.53 -3.77
C TYR A 24 7.02 33.86 -4.80
N ASN A 25 6.64 32.61 -4.52
CA ASN A 25 5.70 31.81 -5.31
C ASN A 25 4.52 31.40 -4.43
N GLY A 26 3.29 31.71 -4.86
CA GLY A 26 2.06 31.42 -4.14
C GLY A 26 1.83 29.93 -3.87
N GLY A 27 2.43 29.01 -4.63
CA GLY A 27 2.37 27.57 -4.42
C GLY A 27 2.83 27.16 -3.02
N PHE A 28 3.89 27.79 -2.49
CA PHE A 28 4.37 27.53 -1.12
C PHE A 28 3.35 27.90 -0.04
N LEU A 29 2.47 28.86 -0.33
CA LEU A 29 1.47 29.32 0.62
C LEU A 29 0.19 28.51 0.56
N THR A 30 -0.18 28.03 -0.62
CA THR A 30 -1.46 27.34 -0.88
C THR A 30 -1.39 25.84 -0.73
N GLN A 31 -0.24 25.21 -1.02
CA GLN A 31 -0.06 23.75 -0.93
C GLN A 31 0.27 23.33 0.51
N LYS A 32 -0.76 22.99 1.27
CA LYS A 32 -0.64 22.65 2.70
C LYS A 32 0.42 21.59 3.00
N ARG A 33 0.50 20.53 2.19
CA ARG A 33 1.46 19.43 2.41
C ARG A 33 2.90 19.86 2.14
N VAL A 34 3.16 20.64 1.09
CA VAL A 34 4.48 21.21 0.83
C VAL A 34 4.94 22.05 2.03
N ARG A 35 4.08 22.94 2.54
CA ARG A 35 4.37 23.69 3.76
C ARG A 35 4.67 22.79 4.95
N ARG A 36 3.86 21.74 5.14
CA ARG A 36 4.04 20.84 6.28
C ARG A 36 5.35 20.07 6.21
N ILE A 37 5.73 19.58 5.03
CA ILE A 37 7.02 18.90 4.85
C ILE A 37 8.18 19.86 5.13
N LEU A 38 8.14 21.09 4.63
CA LEU A 38 9.15 22.10 4.90
C LEU A 38 9.21 22.47 6.38
N ASP A 39 8.06 22.62 7.05
CA ASP A 39 7.98 22.86 8.49
C ASP A 39 8.63 21.74 9.30
N LEU A 40 8.31 20.48 9.01
CA LEU A 40 8.93 19.29 9.63
C LEU A 40 10.44 19.18 9.31
N ALA A 41 10.86 19.67 8.16
CA ALA A 41 12.28 19.73 7.76
C ALA A 41 13.04 20.93 8.37
N GLY A 42 12.39 21.70 9.26
CA GLY A 42 13.04 22.78 10.02
C GLY A 42 12.99 24.15 9.33
N TYR A 43 12.13 24.34 8.31
CA TYR A 43 11.98 25.61 7.61
C TYR A 43 10.71 26.36 8.04
N ASP A 44 10.85 27.64 8.40
CA ASP A 44 9.75 28.56 8.62
C ASP A 44 9.51 29.41 7.37
N ILE A 45 8.39 29.15 6.68
CA ILE A 45 8.03 29.92 5.47
C ILE A 45 7.67 31.34 5.87
N SER A 46 8.37 32.32 5.30
CA SER A 46 8.27 33.74 5.58
C SER A 46 7.99 34.56 4.32
N LEU A 47 7.34 35.69 4.49
CA LEU A 47 7.10 36.70 3.45
C LEU A 47 7.88 37.99 3.79
N GLY A 48 8.20 38.78 2.77
CA GLY A 48 8.98 40.01 2.93
C GLY A 48 10.36 39.87 2.36
N LEU A 49 11.36 40.52 2.95
CA LEU A 49 12.74 40.49 2.49
C LEU A 49 13.65 39.77 3.47
N PRO A 50 14.55 38.88 3.00
CA PRO A 50 15.48 38.14 3.83
C PRO A 50 16.49 39.06 4.50
N LYS A 51 16.92 38.70 5.70
CA LYS A 51 18.02 39.31 6.45
C LYS A 51 19.23 38.35 6.47
N GLU A 52 20.32 38.79 7.06
CA GLU A 52 21.49 37.95 7.29
C GLU A 52 21.12 36.65 8.02
N GLY A 53 21.54 35.51 7.48
CA GLY A 53 21.22 34.18 7.99
C GLY A 53 19.89 33.60 7.48
N ASP A 54 19.08 34.34 6.76
CA ASP A 54 17.86 33.86 6.12
C ASP A 54 18.15 33.22 4.78
N GLN A 55 17.18 32.40 4.30
CA GLN A 55 17.27 31.71 3.02
C GLN A 55 16.09 32.06 2.11
N VAL A 56 16.27 31.90 0.80
CA VAL A 56 15.21 32.12 -0.20
C VAL A 56 14.84 30.81 -0.85
N GLY A 57 13.56 30.42 -0.75
CA GLY A 57 13.01 29.21 -1.35
C GLY A 57 12.45 29.47 -2.74
N ILE A 58 12.85 28.63 -3.71
CA ILE A 58 12.29 28.63 -5.07
C ILE A 58 11.84 27.23 -5.46
N TRP A 59 10.82 27.15 -6.32
CA TRP A 59 10.38 25.88 -6.86
C TRP A 59 11.17 25.60 -8.16
N GLY A 60 12.17 24.74 -8.06
CA GLY A 60 13.08 24.33 -9.12
C GLY A 60 13.49 25.47 -10.07
N ASP A 61 13.21 25.29 -11.35
CA ASP A 61 13.31 26.32 -12.39
C ASP A 61 11.93 26.72 -12.95
N SER A 62 10.92 26.83 -12.07
CA SER A 62 9.57 27.26 -12.47
C SER A 62 9.55 28.65 -13.09
N PRO A 63 8.54 29.00 -13.91
CA PRO A 63 8.41 30.33 -14.51
C PRO A 63 8.45 31.51 -13.52
N THR A 64 8.20 31.26 -12.24
CA THR A 64 8.22 32.27 -11.17
C THR A 64 9.49 32.25 -10.32
N ALA A 65 10.39 31.28 -10.53
CA ALA A 65 11.64 31.15 -9.76
C ALA A 65 12.57 32.39 -9.88
N HIS A 66 12.51 33.09 -11.02
CA HIS A 66 13.29 34.32 -11.25
C HIS A 66 13.07 35.37 -10.16
N ARG A 67 11.86 35.47 -9.57
CA ARG A 67 11.54 36.42 -8.50
C ARG A 67 12.37 36.15 -7.24
N GLY A 68 12.43 34.89 -6.82
CA GLY A 68 13.24 34.49 -5.67
C GLY A 68 14.74 34.62 -5.94
N ARG A 69 15.22 34.26 -7.15
CA ARG A 69 16.63 34.42 -7.54
C ARG A 69 17.08 35.89 -7.46
N LYS A 70 16.29 36.82 -8.00
CA LYS A 70 16.57 38.24 -7.93
C LYS A 70 16.72 38.74 -6.50
N ILE A 71 15.78 38.39 -5.62
CA ILE A 71 15.81 38.79 -4.19
C ILE A 71 17.02 38.15 -3.48
N ALA A 72 17.29 36.87 -3.75
CA ALA A 72 18.45 36.20 -3.17
C ALA A 72 19.78 36.90 -3.56
N GLU A 73 19.94 37.30 -4.82
CA GLU A 73 21.09 38.02 -5.33
C GLU A 73 21.20 39.43 -4.70
N GLU A 74 20.11 40.22 -4.69
CA GLU A 74 20.06 41.57 -4.11
C GLU A 74 20.38 41.60 -2.62
N HIS A 75 20.05 40.55 -1.87
CA HIS A 75 20.24 40.47 -0.42
C HIS A 75 21.37 39.52 0.02
N GLY A 76 22.08 38.89 -0.91
CA GLY A 76 23.13 37.92 -0.59
C GLY A 76 22.63 36.66 0.15
N ALA A 77 21.35 36.34 0.00
CA ALA A 77 20.72 35.21 0.71
C ALA A 77 20.91 33.88 -0.05
N PRO A 78 21.23 32.77 0.63
CA PRO A 78 21.33 31.45 0.01
C PRO A 78 20.02 31.02 -0.61
N LEU A 79 20.07 30.36 -1.78
CA LEU A 79 18.93 29.76 -2.44
C LEU A 79 18.73 28.32 -1.95
N VAL A 80 17.48 27.98 -1.64
CA VAL A 80 17.02 26.58 -1.44
C VAL A 80 16.06 26.24 -2.56
N ARG A 81 16.40 25.22 -3.34
CA ARG A 81 15.59 24.76 -4.47
C ARG A 81 14.75 23.57 -4.03
N ILE A 82 13.44 23.68 -4.20
CA ILE A 82 12.48 22.67 -3.81
C ILE A 82 11.84 22.07 -5.05
N GLU A 83 11.75 20.74 -5.12
CA GLU A 83 11.10 20.01 -6.19
C GLU A 83 10.33 18.82 -5.65
N ASP A 84 9.41 18.26 -6.46
CA ASP A 84 8.75 16.99 -6.18
C ASP A 84 9.78 15.85 -6.12
N ALA A 85 9.66 14.96 -5.17
CA ALA A 85 10.47 13.74 -5.10
C ALA A 85 10.13 12.77 -6.25
N PHE A 86 11.02 11.79 -6.49
CA PHE A 86 10.94 10.84 -7.61
C PHE A 86 9.77 9.86 -7.51
N LEU A 87 9.18 9.63 -6.33
CA LEU A 87 7.85 9.06 -6.13
C LEU A 87 6.93 10.17 -5.65
N ARG A 88 5.71 10.29 -6.20
CA ARG A 88 4.88 11.42 -5.86
C ARG A 88 3.46 11.06 -5.43
N SER A 89 2.68 10.50 -6.33
CA SER A 89 1.22 10.33 -6.11
C SER A 89 0.59 9.47 -7.22
N VAL A 90 -0.72 9.26 -7.15
CA VAL A 90 -1.47 8.61 -8.24
C VAL A 90 -1.49 9.51 -9.47
N TYR A 91 -1.93 10.76 -9.33
CA TYR A 91 -1.98 11.74 -10.43
C TYR A 91 -0.92 12.85 -10.28
N PRO A 92 -0.60 13.55 -11.37
CA PRO A 92 0.26 14.74 -11.30
C PRO A 92 -0.30 15.83 -10.37
N GLY A 93 0.59 16.65 -9.82
CA GLY A 93 0.24 17.75 -8.90
C GLY A 93 -0.74 18.77 -9.46
N ARG A 94 -0.81 18.95 -10.79
CA ARG A 94 -1.81 19.82 -11.43
C ARG A 94 -3.25 19.35 -11.21
N ARG A 95 -3.48 18.07 -10.89
CA ARG A 95 -4.79 17.55 -10.48
C ARG A 95 -5.08 17.75 -8.98
N GLY A 96 -4.23 18.50 -8.27
CA GLY A 96 -4.41 18.84 -6.87
C GLY A 96 -3.90 17.77 -5.89
N GLU A 97 -3.31 16.67 -6.37
CA GLU A 97 -2.75 15.66 -5.46
C GLU A 97 -1.48 16.16 -4.77
N PRO A 98 -1.41 16.02 -3.44
CA PRO A 98 -0.25 16.45 -2.68
C PRO A 98 0.91 15.47 -2.81
N PRO A 99 2.18 15.94 -2.75
CA PRO A 99 3.35 15.08 -2.82
C PRO A 99 3.54 14.26 -1.54
N LEU A 100 4.21 13.10 -1.66
CA LEU A 100 4.65 12.26 -0.54
C LEU A 100 6.10 12.53 -0.12
N GLY A 101 6.79 13.44 -0.79
CA GLY A 101 8.14 13.87 -0.45
C GLY A 101 8.58 15.04 -1.30
N LEU A 102 9.64 15.70 -0.85
CA LEU A 102 10.27 16.82 -1.53
C LEU A 102 11.78 16.57 -1.68
N LEU A 103 12.35 17.08 -2.75
CA LEU A 103 13.78 17.33 -2.90
C LEU A 103 14.05 18.74 -2.41
N ILE A 104 14.90 18.88 -1.41
CA ILE A 104 15.27 20.17 -0.81
C ILE A 104 16.78 20.33 -1.00
N ASP A 105 17.19 21.08 -2.02
CA ASP A 105 18.57 21.19 -2.46
C ASP A 105 19.12 22.60 -2.17
N ARG A 106 20.25 22.65 -1.52
CA ARG A 106 20.88 23.91 -1.08
C ARG A 106 21.96 24.43 -2.03
N THR A 107 22.43 23.58 -2.92
CA THR A 107 23.57 23.88 -3.80
C THR A 107 23.16 23.94 -5.27
N GLY A 108 22.15 23.17 -5.69
CA GLY A 108 21.71 23.10 -7.07
C GLY A 108 20.28 22.62 -7.24
N VAL A 109 20.03 21.93 -8.31
CA VAL A 109 18.83 21.13 -8.57
C VAL A 109 19.23 19.92 -9.40
N HIS A 110 18.65 18.78 -9.11
CA HIS A 110 19.05 17.47 -9.66
C HIS A 110 19.06 17.39 -11.20
N PHE A 111 18.28 18.20 -11.89
CA PHE A 111 18.16 18.19 -13.35
C PHE A 111 19.06 19.22 -14.08
N ASP A 112 19.75 20.11 -13.34
CA ASP A 112 20.65 21.10 -13.93
C ASP A 112 22.13 20.69 -13.73
N PRO A 113 22.79 20.19 -14.76
CA PRO A 113 24.18 19.74 -14.68
C PRO A 113 25.19 20.86 -14.50
N SER A 114 24.82 22.13 -14.75
CA SER A 114 25.69 23.30 -14.56
C SER A 114 25.92 23.64 -13.09
N LEU A 115 25.05 23.10 -12.21
CA LEU A 115 25.10 23.26 -10.77
C LEU A 115 25.47 21.92 -10.09
N SER A 116 26.34 21.99 -9.07
CA SER A 116 26.62 20.81 -8.25
C SER A 116 25.51 20.66 -7.23
N SER A 117 24.46 19.88 -7.56
CA SER A 117 23.37 19.61 -6.63
C SER A 117 23.81 18.73 -5.45
N ASP A 118 23.07 18.78 -4.34
CA ASP A 118 23.30 17.91 -3.17
C ASP A 118 23.26 16.43 -3.59
N LEU A 119 22.39 16.05 -4.57
CA LEU A 119 22.37 14.70 -5.12
C LEU A 119 23.67 14.34 -5.85
N VAL A 120 24.21 15.25 -6.67
CA VAL A 120 25.48 15.01 -7.38
C VAL A 120 26.62 14.87 -6.38
N THR A 121 26.63 15.64 -5.32
CA THR A 121 27.59 15.53 -4.22
C THR A 121 27.50 14.18 -3.52
N LEU A 122 26.27 13.69 -3.20
CA LEU A 122 26.07 12.35 -2.66
C LEU A 122 26.62 11.25 -3.60
N LEU A 123 26.35 11.36 -4.89
CA LEU A 123 26.81 10.38 -5.88
C LEU A 123 28.32 10.37 -6.06
N LYS A 124 28.99 11.52 -5.89
CA LYS A 124 30.43 11.65 -5.98
C LYS A 124 31.16 11.19 -4.72
N ASP A 125 30.75 11.71 -3.58
CA ASP A 125 31.56 11.75 -2.37
C ASP A 125 31.11 10.78 -1.28
N HIS A 126 29.80 10.44 -1.21
CA HIS A 126 29.30 9.48 -0.21
C HIS A 126 29.82 8.08 -0.52
N PRO A 127 30.33 7.30 0.46
CA PRO A 127 30.86 5.96 0.22
C PRO A 127 29.88 5.03 -0.48
N LEU A 128 28.58 5.02 -0.11
CA LEU A 128 27.53 4.15 -0.63
C LEU A 128 27.93 2.65 -0.55
N ASP A 129 28.59 2.26 0.54
CA ASP A 129 29.13 0.92 0.78
C ASP A 129 28.56 0.24 2.02
N ASP A 130 27.71 0.94 2.79
CA ASP A 130 26.99 0.36 3.91
C ASP A 130 26.07 -0.78 3.46
N SER A 131 26.29 -1.98 4.02
CA SER A 131 25.58 -3.19 3.62
C SER A 131 24.07 -3.13 3.91
N ALA A 132 23.67 -2.48 5.01
CA ALA A 132 22.26 -2.31 5.37
C ALA A 132 21.57 -1.33 4.42
N LEU A 133 22.22 -0.21 4.08
CA LEU A 133 21.73 0.74 3.10
C LEU A 133 21.60 0.08 1.71
N MET A 134 22.59 -0.70 1.27
CA MET A 134 22.56 -1.41 -0.01
C MET A 134 21.46 -2.48 -0.04
N LYS A 135 21.20 -3.14 1.08
CA LYS A 135 20.10 -4.08 1.22
C LYS A 135 18.75 -3.38 1.13
N ARG A 136 18.56 -2.28 1.87
CA ARG A 136 17.34 -1.45 1.79
C ARG A 136 17.08 -0.97 0.37
N ALA A 137 18.13 -0.51 -0.33
CA ALA A 137 18.02 -0.07 -1.72
C ALA A 137 17.49 -1.18 -2.64
N ARG A 138 18.05 -2.39 -2.55
CA ARG A 138 17.58 -3.55 -3.34
C ARG A 138 16.15 -3.95 -2.99
N ASP A 139 15.80 -3.99 -1.71
CA ASP A 139 14.47 -4.34 -1.24
C ASP A 139 13.42 -3.32 -1.72
N CYS A 140 13.71 -2.02 -1.65
CA CYS A 140 12.83 -0.97 -2.16
C CYS A 140 12.69 -1.01 -3.69
N MET A 141 13.80 -1.25 -4.43
CA MET A 141 13.76 -1.41 -5.89
C MET A 141 12.82 -2.56 -6.29
N ALA A 142 12.97 -3.72 -5.67
CA ALA A 142 12.10 -4.88 -5.93
C ALA A 142 10.63 -4.54 -5.65
N ARG A 143 10.32 -3.90 -4.53
CA ARG A 143 8.94 -3.48 -4.20
C ARG A 143 8.34 -2.51 -5.22
N LEU A 144 9.12 -1.54 -5.69
CA LEU A 144 8.63 -0.61 -6.72
C LEU A 144 8.29 -1.34 -8.02
N GLN A 145 9.09 -2.33 -8.40
CA GLN A 145 8.85 -3.17 -9.58
C GLN A 145 7.62 -4.06 -9.39
N ASP A 146 7.56 -4.82 -8.28
CA ASP A 146 6.46 -5.75 -7.98
C ASP A 146 5.10 -5.04 -7.87
N ALA A 147 5.07 -3.85 -7.24
CA ALA A 147 3.85 -3.05 -7.09
C ALA A 147 3.57 -2.15 -8.30
N HIS A 148 4.43 -2.15 -9.32
CA HIS A 148 4.35 -1.26 -10.46
C HIS A 148 4.20 0.21 -10.03
N LEU A 149 5.15 0.72 -9.21
CA LEU A 149 5.13 2.10 -8.73
C LEU A 149 6.15 2.96 -9.48
N SER A 150 5.71 4.13 -9.90
CA SER A 150 6.49 5.15 -10.59
C SER A 150 6.18 6.54 -10.00
N LYS A 151 6.69 7.60 -10.58
CA LYS A 151 6.41 8.99 -10.13
C LYS A 151 4.92 9.30 -10.11
N TYR A 152 4.21 8.90 -11.16
CA TYR A 152 2.75 8.99 -11.30
C TYR A 152 2.18 7.62 -11.63
N ASN A 153 1.05 7.26 -11.02
CA ASN A 153 0.60 5.88 -10.97
C ASN A 153 -0.80 5.65 -11.56
N ALA A 154 -1.30 6.62 -12.35
CA ALA A 154 -2.60 6.52 -13.01
C ALA A 154 -2.58 5.59 -14.24
N PHE A 155 -2.08 4.37 -14.05
CA PHE A 155 -2.06 3.28 -15.03
C PHE A 155 -2.44 1.95 -14.34
N HIS A 156 -2.78 0.93 -15.14
CA HIS A 156 -3.16 -0.37 -14.61
C HIS A 156 -2.28 -1.48 -15.20
N PRO A 157 -1.68 -2.36 -14.37
CA PRO A 157 -0.82 -3.44 -14.85
C PRO A 157 -1.51 -4.43 -15.79
N ASP A 158 -2.84 -4.61 -15.67
CA ASP A 158 -3.62 -5.48 -16.55
C ASP A 158 -3.79 -4.95 -17.97
N VAL A 159 -3.40 -3.68 -18.23
CA VAL A 159 -3.33 -3.19 -19.61
C VAL A 159 -2.14 -3.88 -20.29
N PRO A 160 -2.39 -4.71 -21.32
CA PRO A 160 -1.33 -5.50 -21.93
C PRO A 160 -0.25 -4.60 -22.54
N PRO A 161 1.03 -4.89 -22.29
CA PRO A 161 2.11 -4.21 -22.98
C PRO A 161 2.13 -4.59 -24.47
N PRO A 162 2.79 -3.79 -25.31
CA PRO A 162 3.09 -4.18 -26.68
C PRO A 162 3.92 -5.47 -26.72
N GLU A 163 3.84 -6.20 -27.83
CA GLU A 163 4.68 -7.38 -28.06
C GLU A 163 6.16 -7.02 -27.84
N PRO A 164 6.92 -7.80 -27.03
CA PRO A 164 8.31 -7.52 -26.72
C PRO A 164 9.23 -7.46 -27.95
N GLY A 165 10.42 -6.86 -27.79
CA GLY A 165 11.42 -6.73 -28.84
C GLY A 165 11.45 -5.36 -29.53
N TYR A 166 10.80 -4.35 -28.95
CA TYR A 166 10.82 -2.98 -29.43
C TYR A 166 11.92 -2.14 -28.76
N VAL A 167 12.29 -1.07 -29.41
CA VAL A 167 13.09 0.03 -28.85
C VAL A 167 12.15 1.10 -28.32
N LEU A 168 12.39 1.54 -27.08
CA LEU A 168 11.60 2.59 -26.44
C LEU A 168 12.30 3.94 -26.58
N VAL A 169 11.69 4.87 -27.29
CA VAL A 169 12.10 6.28 -27.39
C VAL A 169 11.18 7.11 -26.50
N VAL A 170 11.73 7.85 -25.53
CA VAL A 170 10.93 8.56 -24.55
C VAL A 170 10.77 10.03 -24.96
N ASP A 171 9.54 10.42 -25.30
CA ASP A 171 9.17 11.82 -25.55
C ASP A 171 9.06 12.61 -24.22
N GLN A 172 9.29 13.90 -24.30
CA GLN A 172 9.18 14.82 -23.17
C GLN A 172 8.40 16.07 -23.59
N LEU A 173 7.99 16.87 -22.62
CA LEU A 173 7.25 18.10 -22.88
C LEU A 173 8.21 19.20 -23.41
N ARG A 174 7.75 19.92 -24.41
CA ARG A 174 8.45 21.15 -24.83
C ARG A 174 8.50 22.14 -23.69
N GLU A 175 9.60 22.88 -23.61
CA GLU A 175 9.85 23.88 -22.57
C GLU A 175 9.92 23.29 -21.14
N ASP A 176 10.13 21.99 -21.01
CA ASP A 176 10.42 21.41 -19.70
C ASP A 176 11.77 21.91 -19.18
N ALA A 177 11.81 22.30 -17.91
CA ALA A 177 13.03 22.84 -17.30
C ALA A 177 14.18 21.81 -17.32
N SER A 178 13.86 20.53 -17.13
CA SER A 178 14.86 19.47 -17.15
C SER A 178 15.47 19.26 -18.54
N VAL A 179 14.67 19.41 -19.60
CA VAL A 179 15.16 19.33 -20.98
C VAL A 179 16.08 20.49 -21.28
N ARG A 180 15.63 21.73 -21.00
CA ARG A 180 16.44 22.94 -21.26
C ARG A 180 17.77 22.94 -20.52
N ALA A 181 17.75 22.52 -19.24
CA ALA A 181 18.98 22.52 -18.43
C ALA A 181 19.92 21.37 -18.81
N SER A 182 19.40 20.22 -19.25
CA SER A 182 20.22 19.04 -19.54
C SER A 182 20.85 19.01 -20.92
N ILE A 183 20.45 19.92 -21.82
CA ILE A 183 21.03 20.01 -23.18
C ILE A 183 22.19 21.00 -23.18
N PRO A 184 23.42 20.55 -23.55
CA PRO A 184 24.62 21.41 -23.50
C PRO A 184 24.57 22.65 -24.39
N PHE A 185 23.70 22.64 -25.41
CA PHE A 185 23.61 23.72 -26.41
C PHE A 185 22.18 24.32 -26.35
N PRO A 186 22.02 25.53 -25.78
CA PRO A 186 20.73 26.21 -25.71
C PRO A 186 20.07 26.34 -27.11
N GLY A 187 18.74 26.01 -27.16
CA GLY A 187 17.96 26.07 -28.39
C GLY A 187 18.11 24.85 -29.32
N ALA A 188 18.91 23.85 -28.96
CA ALA A 188 19.12 22.66 -29.76
C ALA A 188 18.14 21.51 -29.38
N ASP A 189 17.16 21.77 -28.56
CA ASP A 189 16.26 20.76 -27.98
C ASP A 189 15.47 19.96 -29.04
N GLN A 190 14.88 20.61 -30.05
CA GLN A 190 14.17 19.92 -31.13
C GLN A 190 15.13 19.05 -31.97
N GLY A 191 16.31 19.53 -32.32
CA GLY A 191 17.33 18.76 -33.04
C GLY A 191 17.80 17.54 -32.23
N ARG A 192 17.92 17.70 -30.94
CA ARG A 192 18.36 16.62 -30.03
C ARG A 192 17.36 15.43 -29.98
N PHE A 193 16.07 15.72 -29.97
CA PHE A 193 15.04 14.66 -30.04
C PHE A 193 15.02 13.98 -31.41
N GLN A 194 15.24 14.73 -32.50
CA GLN A 194 15.36 14.16 -33.83
C GLN A 194 16.60 13.26 -33.98
N GLU A 195 17.75 13.73 -33.47
CA GLU A 195 18.98 12.95 -33.42
C GLU A 195 18.78 11.65 -32.60
N MET A 196 18.18 11.73 -31.42
CA MET A 196 17.86 10.56 -30.60
C MET A 196 17.02 9.53 -31.38
N LEU A 197 16.01 9.95 -32.13
CA LEU A 197 15.20 9.05 -32.94
C LEU A 197 15.99 8.45 -34.09
N ALA A 198 16.87 9.24 -34.76
CA ALA A 198 17.74 8.73 -35.83
C ALA A 198 18.71 7.65 -35.30
N PHE A 199 19.37 7.89 -34.19
CA PHE A 199 20.23 6.89 -33.55
C PHE A 199 19.45 5.62 -33.17
N ALA A 200 18.25 5.76 -32.61
CA ALA A 200 17.41 4.61 -32.28
C ALA A 200 17.10 3.74 -33.50
N GLN A 201 16.85 4.37 -34.65
CA GLN A 201 16.59 3.67 -35.91
C GLN A 201 17.87 3.02 -36.51
N GLU A 202 19.00 3.72 -36.46
CA GLU A 202 20.27 3.26 -37.03
C GLU A 202 20.91 2.15 -36.21
N GLU A 203 20.91 2.29 -34.89
CA GLU A 203 21.49 1.30 -33.98
C GLU A 203 20.63 0.01 -33.89
N ASN A 204 19.34 0.07 -34.30
CA ASN A 204 18.41 -1.06 -34.25
C ASN A 204 17.64 -1.24 -35.59
N PRO A 205 18.29 -1.59 -36.68
CA PRO A 205 17.72 -1.55 -38.02
C PRO A 205 16.53 -2.52 -38.23
N GLY A 206 16.44 -3.58 -37.43
CA GLY A 206 15.35 -4.58 -37.50
C GLY A 206 14.24 -4.39 -36.48
N ALA A 207 14.40 -3.50 -35.51
CA ALA A 207 13.44 -3.35 -34.40
C ALA A 207 12.32 -2.37 -34.70
N ARG A 208 11.13 -2.63 -34.14
CA ARG A 208 10.05 -1.66 -34.03
C ARG A 208 10.43 -0.58 -33.01
N ILE A 209 10.09 0.66 -33.25
CA ILE A 209 10.36 1.78 -32.35
C ILE A 209 9.07 2.31 -31.79
N LEU A 210 8.92 2.31 -30.50
CA LEU A 210 7.80 2.92 -29.79
C LEU A 210 8.22 4.25 -29.20
N ILE A 211 7.62 5.34 -29.65
CA ILE A 211 7.77 6.66 -29.07
C ILE A 211 6.77 6.80 -27.94
N LYS A 212 7.23 6.66 -26.69
CA LYS A 212 6.37 6.83 -25.51
C LYS A 212 6.04 8.30 -25.32
N THR A 213 4.82 8.67 -25.69
CA THR A 213 4.28 10.03 -25.53
C THR A 213 4.10 10.39 -24.07
N HIS A 214 4.39 11.64 -23.72
CA HIS A 214 4.12 12.13 -22.37
C HIS A 214 2.60 12.20 -22.13
N PRO A 215 2.07 11.81 -20.92
CA PRO A 215 0.64 11.81 -20.64
C PRO A 215 -0.07 13.15 -20.88
N GLU A 216 0.63 14.28 -20.66
CA GLU A 216 0.05 15.61 -20.95
C GLU A 216 -0.04 15.92 -22.44
N THR A 217 0.82 15.30 -23.24
CA THR A 217 0.76 15.43 -24.71
C THR A 217 -0.39 14.61 -25.27
N SER A 218 -0.54 13.38 -24.82
CA SER A 218 -1.67 12.51 -25.25
C SER A 218 -3.03 13.06 -24.83
N GLN A 219 -3.09 13.83 -23.73
CA GLN A 219 -4.31 14.53 -23.27
C GLN A 219 -4.51 15.91 -23.91
N GLY A 220 -3.63 16.35 -24.80
CA GLY A 220 -3.72 17.64 -25.49
C GLY A 220 -3.41 18.87 -24.64
N HIS A 221 -2.78 18.70 -23.48
CA HIS A 221 -2.48 19.82 -22.56
C HIS A 221 -1.20 20.56 -22.93
N ARG A 222 -0.17 19.86 -23.35
CA ARG A 222 1.13 20.42 -23.75
C ARG A 222 1.73 19.62 -24.91
N ALA A 223 2.43 20.29 -25.82
CA ALA A 223 3.09 19.62 -26.94
C ALA A 223 4.34 18.86 -26.48
N GLY A 224 4.53 17.67 -27.06
CA GLY A 224 5.81 16.95 -27.04
C GLY A 224 6.71 17.34 -28.20
N TYR A 225 7.84 16.68 -28.33
CA TYR A 225 8.77 16.84 -29.45
C TYR A 225 8.39 16.01 -30.67
N PHE A 226 7.62 14.91 -30.45
CA PHE A 226 7.16 14.02 -31.51
C PHE A 226 5.66 14.16 -31.75
N ASP A 227 5.26 13.94 -33.00
CA ASP A 227 3.88 13.94 -33.46
C ASP A 227 3.68 12.91 -34.59
N ALA A 228 2.48 12.85 -35.18
CA ALA A 228 2.12 11.88 -36.21
C ALA A 228 3.03 11.89 -37.45
N ARG A 229 3.76 12.99 -37.72
CA ARG A 229 4.69 13.08 -38.86
C ARG A 229 5.95 12.22 -38.69
N HIS A 230 6.25 11.80 -37.45
CA HIS A 230 7.38 10.95 -37.13
C HIS A 230 7.03 9.46 -37.20
N ALA A 231 5.74 9.12 -37.31
CA ALA A 231 5.27 7.74 -37.45
C ALA A 231 5.50 7.23 -38.87
N ASN A 232 5.89 5.95 -39.00
CA ASN A 232 6.05 5.22 -40.24
C ASN A 232 5.87 3.71 -39.97
N ASP A 233 6.19 2.85 -40.94
CA ASP A 233 6.02 1.38 -40.82
C ASP A 233 6.76 0.76 -39.61
N ARG A 234 7.80 1.42 -39.10
CA ARG A 234 8.62 0.96 -37.99
C ARG A 234 8.51 1.81 -36.72
N VAL A 235 8.03 3.04 -36.84
CA VAL A 235 7.98 4.02 -35.74
C VAL A 235 6.51 4.30 -35.40
N GLU A 236 6.14 4.05 -34.17
CA GLU A 236 4.78 4.21 -33.67
C GLU A 236 4.76 5.18 -32.47
N LEU A 237 3.77 6.10 -32.43
CA LEU A 237 3.47 6.87 -31.23
C LEU A 237 2.67 6.00 -30.25
N PHE A 238 3.14 5.90 -29.03
CA PHE A 238 2.54 5.04 -28.02
C PHE A 238 2.07 5.84 -26.80
N ASP A 239 0.77 5.91 -26.58
CA ASP A 239 0.13 6.70 -25.52
C ASP A 239 -0.70 5.87 -24.54
N ALA A 240 -0.83 4.56 -24.77
CA ALA A 240 -1.60 3.69 -23.88
C ALA A 240 -1.10 3.75 -22.42
N PRO A 241 -2.01 3.68 -21.43
CA PRO A 241 -1.68 3.77 -20.01
C PRO A 241 -1.13 2.45 -19.45
N VAL A 242 -0.14 1.89 -20.14
CA VAL A 242 0.60 0.69 -19.72
C VAL A 242 1.57 1.05 -18.59
N SER A 243 1.81 0.10 -17.70
CA SER A 243 2.81 0.24 -16.65
C SER A 243 4.19 0.54 -17.24
N PRO A 244 4.91 1.57 -16.76
CA PRO A 244 6.29 1.82 -17.15
C PRO A 244 7.20 0.60 -16.97
N HIS A 245 7.00 -0.20 -15.93
CA HIS A 245 7.78 -1.42 -15.66
C HIS A 245 7.57 -2.47 -16.76
N LEU A 246 6.31 -2.72 -17.17
CA LEU A 246 6.01 -3.66 -18.28
C LEU A 246 6.55 -3.14 -19.62
N LEU A 247 6.50 -1.83 -19.85
CA LEU A 247 7.10 -1.26 -21.05
C LEU A 247 8.62 -1.42 -21.08
N LEU A 248 9.28 -1.28 -19.93
CA LEU A 248 10.72 -1.49 -19.84
C LEU A 248 11.08 -2.97 -19.97
N GLU A 249 10.30 -3.89 -19.43
CA GLU A 249 10.53 -5.33 -19.53
C GLU A 249 10.52 -5.82 -20.99
N GLY A 250 9.60 -5.30 -21.82
CA GLY A 250 9.52 -5.66 -23.25
C GLY A 250 10.50 -4.94 -24.17
N ALA A 251 11.20 -3.89 -23.68
CA ALA A 251 12.10 -3.08 -24.47
C ALA A 251 13.49 -3.75 -24.61
N VAL A 252 14.06 -3.75 -25.82
CA VAL A 252 15.45 -4.20 -26.08
C VAL A 252 16.45 -3.03 -26.00
N GLY A 253 15.98 -1.77 -26.09
CA GLY A 253 16.76 -0.56 -25.94
C GLY A 253 15.89 0.58 -25.46
N VAL A 254 16.48 1.51 -24.72
CA VAL A 254 15.78 2.70 -24.17
C VAL A 254 16.58 3.95 -24.53
N TYR A 255 15.94 4.93 -25.15
CA TYR A 255 16.52 6.20 -25.60
C TYR A 255 15.77 7.36 -24.97
N THR A 256 16.50 8.28 -24.36
CA THR A 256 15.89 9.46 -23.69
C THR A 256 16.84 10.64 -23.65
N VAL A 257 16.29 11.85 -23.51
CA VAL A 257 17.09 13.04 -23.25
C VAL A 257 17.37 13.19 -21.75
N SER A 258 16.32 13.41 -20.94
CA SER A 258 16.50 13.65 -19.50
C SER A 258 15.32 13.11 -18.66
N SER A 259 14.46 12.30 -19.26
CA SER A 259 13.28 11.77 -18.59
C SER A 259 13.62 10.93 -17.37
N GLN A 260 12.80 11.02 -16.31
CA GLN A 260 12.88 10.11 -15.16
C GLN A 260 12.73 8.63 -15.57
N LEU A 261 12.02 8.33 -16.68
CA LEU A 261 11.91 6.96 -17.19
C LEU A 261 13.28 6.35 -17.56
N GLY A 262 14.28 7.19 -17.91
CA GLY A 262 15.66 6.73 -18.06
C GLY A 262 16.29 6.24 -16.75
N PHE A 263 16.00 6.90 -15.64
CA PHE A 263 16.39 6.40 -14.32
C PHE A 263 15.66 5.10 -13.97
N GLU A 264 14.35 5.00 -14.22
CA GLU A 264 13.56 3.78 -14.00
C GLU A 264 14.07 2.62 -14.90
N ALA A 265 14.52 2.91 -16.12
CA ALA A 265 15.18 1.94 -17.00
C ALA A 265 16.48 1.38 -16.41
N ILE A 266 17.31 2.21 -15.80
CA ILE A 266 18.51 1.75 -15.07
C ILE A 266 18.10 0.78 -13.95
N LEU A 267 17.08 1.12 -13.17
CA LEU A 267 16.60 0.28 -12.08
C LEU A 267 16.07 -1.07 -12.57
N SER A 268 15.46 -1.09 -13.75
CA SER A 268 14.96 -2.31 -14.42
C SER A 268 16.05 -3.11 -15.12
N GLY A 269 17.31 -2.66 -15.13
CA GLY A 269 18.45 -3.40 -15.66
C GLY A 269 18.91 -2.98 -17.03
N HIS A 270 18.29 -2.00 -17.65
CA HIS A 270 18.73 -1.42 -18.91
C HIS A 270 19.99 -0.56 -18.73
N ARG A 271 20.66 -0.32 -19.84
CA ARG A 271 21.72 0.69 -20.00
C ARG A 271 21.23 1.72 -21.03
N PRO A 272 20.37 2.69 -20.61
CA PRO A 272 19.72 3.59 -21.56
C PRO A 272 20.72 4.49 -22.30
N ARG A 273 20.39 4.82 -23.54
CA ARG A 273 21.11 5.78 -24.40
C ARG A 273 20.61 7.18 -24.10
N ILE A 274 21.50 8.07 -23.67
CA ILE A 274 21.16 9.40 -23.12
C ILE A 274 21.65 10.51 -24.03
N PHE A 275 20.75 11.42 -24.43
CA PHE A 275 21.01 12.55 -25.32
C PHE A 275 21.02 13.92 -24.60
N GLY A 276 20.90 13.93 -23.29
CA GLY A 276 21.07 15.07 -22.41
C GLY A 276 22.03 14.75 -21.27
N GLN A 277 21.95 15.55 -20.19
CA GLN A 277 22.84 15.41 -19.03
C GLN A 277 22.06 15.30 -17.72
N PRO A 278 21.10 14.34 -17.57
CA PRO A 278 20.35 14.15 -16.33
C PRO A 278 21.25 13.71 -15.18
N PHE A 279 20.71 13.73 -13.94
CA PHE A 279 21.48 13.36 -12.74
C PHE A 279 22.05 11.94 -12.78
N TYR A 280 21.39 11.02 -13.48
CA TYR A 280 21.78 9.61 -13.58
C TYR A 280 22.79 9.30 -14.71
N ALA A 281 23.10 10.27 -15.58
CA ALA A 281 24.13 10.13 -16.63
C ALA A 281 25.55 10.28 -16.08
N GLY A 282 26.53 9.63 -16.71
CA GLY A 282 27.96 9.77 -16.40
C GLY A 282 28.50 8.86 -15.28
N TRP A 283 27.70 7.92 -14.76
CA TRP A 283 28.08 7.04 -13.64
C TRP A 283 28.35 5.58 -14.06
N GLY A 284 28.48 5.33 -15.37
CA GLY A 284 28.74 3.99 -15.93
C GLY A 284 27.49 3.09 -16.05
N LEU A 285 26.30 3.61 -15.74
CA LEU A 285 25.01 2.91 -15.84
C LEU A 285 24.24 3.24 -17.12
N THR A 286 24.74 4.19 -17.91
CA THR A 286 24.15 4.72 -19.12
C THR A 286 25.16 4.68 -20.29
N GLN A 287 24.66 4.88 -21.49
CA GLN A 287 25.47 5.20 -22.65
C GLN A 287 25.19 6.65 -23.04
N ASP A 288 26.12 7.53 -22.70
CA ASP A 288 25.90 8.98 -22.76
C ASP A 288 26.49 9.56 -24.05
N GLU A 289 25.68 10.29 -24.82
CA GLU A 289 26.13 11.04 -25.98
C GLU A 289 26.96 12.26 -25.57
N PHE A 290 26.53 12.88 -24.46
CA PHE A 290 27.19 14.05 -23.88
C PHE A 290 27.47 13.82 -22.40
N PRO A 291 28.54 13.09 -22.04
CA PRO A 291 28.85 12.81 -20.66
C PRO A 291 28.99 14.08 -19.82
N PRO A 292 28.29 14.22 -18.70
CA PRO A 292 28.48 15.38 -17.83
C PRO A 292 29.89 15.44 -17.26
N PRO A 293 30.53 16.59 -17.25
CA PRO A 293 31.91 16.73 -16.75
C PRO A 293 31.97 16.42 -15.23
N GLY A 294 33.10 15.87 -14.81
CA GLY A 294 33.39 15.62 -13.38
C GLY A 294 32.63 14.49 -12.72
N ARG A 295 31.97 13.63 -13.49
CA ARG A 295 31.32 12.40 -13.00
C ARG A 295 32.19 11.18 -13.38
N ASN A 296 33.27 10.95 -12.62
CA ASN A 296 34.25 9.91 -12.93
C ASN A 296 34.07 8.61 -12.15
N ARG A 297 33.11 8.55 -11.23
CA ARG A 297 32.83 7.36 -10.41
C ARG A 297 31.91 6.41 -11.16
N ARG A 298 32.20 5.10 -11.06
CA ARG A 298 31.28 4.06 -11.51
C ARG A 298 30.42 3.59 -10.34
N LEU A 299 29.12 3.59 -10.51
CA LEU A 299 28.14 3.19 -9.51
C LEU A 299 27.41 1.92 -9.92
N THR A 300 26.92 1.17 -8.93
CA THR A 300 25.92 0.12 -9.11
C THR A 300 24.50 0.72 -9.07
N ARG A 301 23.53 0.00 -9.59
CA ARG A 301 22.11 0.38 -9.51
C ARG A 301 21.64 0.64 -8.06
N ALA A 302 22.07 -0.20 -7.12
CA ALA A 302 21.72 -0.06 -5.71
C ALA A 302 22.33 1.21 -5.09
N GLN A 303 23.56 1.59 -5.46
CA GLN A 303 24.17 2.83 -5.02
C GLN A 303 23.48 4.07 -5.58
N MET A 304 23.16 4.05 -6.87
CA MET A 304 22.38 5.11 -7.51
C MET A 304 21.00 5.27 -6.86
N PHE A 305 20.31 4.16 -6.62
CA PHE A 305 19.02 4.17 -5.93
C PHE A 305 19.13 4.69 -4.50
N ALA A 306 20.12 4.22 -3.73
CA ALA A 306 20.33 4.66 -2.36
C ALA A 306 20.52 6.17 -2.25
N ALA A 307 21.36 6.75 -3.10
CA ALA A 307 21.56 8.18 -3.14
C ALA A 307 20.28 8.94 -3.54
N ALA A 308 19.67 8.56 -4.68
CA ALA A 308 18.57 9.30 -5.27
C ALA A 308 17.24 9.12 -4.54
N MET A 309 16.98 7.95 -3.93
CA MET A 309 15.68 7.62 -3.37
C MET A 309 15.66 7.53 -1.83
N ILE A 310 16.79 7.20 -1.20
CA ILE A 310 16.84 7.03 0.27
C ILE A 310 17.48 8.24 0.95
N LEU A 311 18.63 8.70 0.47
CA LEU A 311 19.43 9.73 1.17
C LEU A 311 19.05 11.16 0.80
N TYR A 312 18.73 11.42 -0.47
CA TYR A 312 18.49 12.78 -0.97
C TYR A 312 17.10 13.33 -0.68
N PRO A 313 15.98 12.57 -0.89
CA PRO A 313 14.65 13.11 -0.65
C PRO A 313 14.27 13.21 0.82
N THR A 314 13.44 14.21 1.13
CA THR A 314 12.74 14.35 2.40
C THR A 314 11.35 13.75 2.24
N TRP A 315 11.13 12.57 2.80
CA TRP A 315 9.90 11.82 2.70
C TRP A 315 8.92 12.12 3.84
N TYR A 316 7.61 11.98 3.55
CA TYR A 316 6.54 12.33 4.47
C TYR A 316 5.49 11.20 4.59
N ASP A 317 5.17 10.85 5.83
CA ASP A 317 4.10 9.93 6.19
C ASP A 317 2.79 10.71 6.42
N PRO A 318 1.79 10.59 5.52
CA PRO A 318 0.52 11.29 5.66
C PRO A 318 -0.39 10.71 6.75
N HIS A 319 -0.09 9.50 7.25
CA HIS A 319 -0.88 8.84 8.28
C HIS A 319 -0.51 9.32 9.69
N HIS A 320 0.79 9.61 9.93
CA HIS A 320 1.28 10.04 11.24
C HIS A 320 1.76 11.49 11.26
N ASP A 321 1.63 12.22 10.14
CA ASP A 321 2.03 13.63 9.99
C ASP A 321 3.48 13.89 10.44
N ARG A 322 4.43 13.12 9.92
CA ARG A 322 5.85 13.18 10.26
C ARG A 322 6.74 12.90 9.05
N LEU A 323 8.03 13.25 9.17
CA LEU A 323 9.02 12.76 8.22
C LEU A 323 9.24 11.26 8.45
N CYS A 324 9.58 10.56 7.37
CA CYS A 324 9.68 9.10 7.41
C CYS A 324 10.73 8.56 6.42
N PRO A 325 11.16 7.30 6.58
CA PRO A 325 11.95 6.61 5.56
C PRO A 325 11.11 6.26 4.31
N LEU A 326 11.80 6.00 3.19
CA LEU A 326 11.20 5.67 1.88
C LEU A 326 10.21 4.48 1.97
N GLU A 327 10.52 3.49 2.77
CA GLU A 327 9.71 2.27 2.92
C GLU A 327 8.25 2.58 3.31
N LEU A 328 8.03 3.53 4.22
CA LEU A 328 6.68 3.95 4.63
C LEU A 328 5.95 4.72 3.52
N VAL A 329 6.69 5.45 2.69
CA VAL A 329 6.11 6.09 1.50
C VAL A 329 5.67 5.05 0.47
N ILE A 330 6.49 4.02 0.26
CA ILE A 330 6.12 2.89 -0.62
C ILE A 330 4.86 2.20 -0.08
N ASP A 331 4.78 1.91 1.22
CA ASP A 331 3.60 1.31 1.86
C ASP A 331 2.32 2.15 1.63
N SER A 332 2.44 3.47 1.85
CA SER A 332 1.32 4.40 1.67
C SER A 332 0.91 4.53 0.20
N LEU A 333 1.88 4.66 -0.71
CA LEU A 333 1.61 4.80 -2.14
C LEU A 333 1.03 3.52 -2.74
N GLU A 334 1.55 2.35 -2.36
CA GLU A 334 1.04 1.04 -2.75
C GLU A 334 -0.45 0.89 -2.41
N ALA A 335 -0.84 1.23 -1.17
CA ALA A 335 -2.23 1.19 -0.74
C ALA A 335 -3.13 2.15 -1.53
N GLN A 336 -2.67 3.38 -1.77
CA GLN A 336 -3.40 4.39 -2.53
C GLN A 336 -3.55 4.00 -4.01
N VAL A 337 -2.49 3.48 -4.62
CA VAL A 337 -2.46 3.03 -6.02
C VAL A 337 -3.36 1.81 -6.21
N ARG A 338 -3.31 0.83 -5.29
CA ARG A 338 -4.23 -0.31 -5.29
C ARG A 338 -5.68 0.16 -5.23
N ALA A 339 -6.01 1.07 -4.32
CA ALA A 339 -7.35 1.63 -4.20
C ALA A 339 -7.79 2.31 -5.50
N TRP A 340 -6.91 3.10 -6.13
CA TRP A 340 -7.23 3.72 -7.41
C TRP A 340 -7.46 2.68 -8.53
N ARG A 341 -6.60 1.68 -8.64
CA ARG A 341 -6.70 0.63 -9.67
C ARG A 341 -8.01 -0.13 -9.58
N GLU A 342 -8.47 -0.46 -8.37
CA GLU A 342 -9.72 -1.18 -8.14
C GLU A 342 -10.96 -0.26 -8.27
N ASP A 343 -10.87 1.01 -7.84
CA ASP A 343 -12.03 1.88 -7.64
C ASP A 343 -12.30 2.88 -8.79
N ARG A 344 -11.35 3.07 -9.73
CA ARG A 344 -11.46 4.10 -10.78
C ARG A 344 -12.70 4.00 -11.66
N ALA A 345 -13.22 2.79 -11.90
CA ALA A 345 -14.47 2.57 -12.60
C ALA A 345 -15.70 2.92 -11.76
N GLY A 346 -15.52 3.04 -10.43
CA GLY A 346 -16.57 3.22 -9.44
C GLY A 346 -17.31 1.92 -9.13
N TRP A 347 -18.12 1.96 -8.06
CA TRP A 347 -18.82 0.80 -7.52
C TRP A 347 -20.33 1.02 -7.44
N ALA A 348 -21.10 0.00 -7.84
CA ALA A 348 -22.49 -0.19 -7.47
C ALA A 348 -22.55 -1.25 -6.36
N ALA A 349 -23.22 -0.97 -5.25
CA ALA A 349 -23.30 -1.84 -4.10
C ALA A 349 -24.75 -2.21 -3.78
N SER A 350 -25.01 -3.52 -3.67
CA SER A 350 -26.32 -4.10 -3.36
C SER A 350 -26.32 -4.71 -1.96
N GLU A 351 -27.50 -4.81 -1.35
CA GLU A 351 -27.74 -5.43 -0.03
C GLU A 351 -26.92 -4.80 1.10
N MET A 352 -26.65 -3.47 0.98
CA MET A 352 -25.88 -2.71 1.96
C MET A 352 -26.78 -1.99 2.95
N ARG A 353 -26.74 -2.42 4.21
CA ARG A 353 -27.45 -1.75 5.31
C ARG A 353 -27.01 -0.27 5.38
N LEU A 354 -27.94 0.61 5.76
CA LEU A 354 -27.73 2.07 5.77
C LEU A 354 -26.46 2.50 6.54
N TRP A 355 -26.22 1.92 7.70
CA TRP A 355 -25.08 2.26 8.54
C TRP A 355 -23.71 1.87 7.90
N LYS A 356 -23.69 0.89 6.99
CA LYS A 356 -22.49 0.48 6.26
C LYS A 356 -22.15 1.43 5.11
N ARG A 357 -23.12 2.19 4.59
CA ARG A 357 -22.92 3.00 3.37
C ARG A 357 -21.89 4.10 3.54
N ALA A 358 -21.84 4.78 4.69
CA ALA A 358 -20.85 5.82 4.94
C ALA A 358 -19.40 5.26 5.06
N PRO A 359 -19.12 4.20 5.83
CA PRO A 359 -17.80 3.53 5.80
C PRO A 359 -17.41 3.05 4.40
N LEU A 360 -18.31 2.40 3.67
CA LEU A 360 -18.02 1.91 2.31
C LEU A 360 -17.71 3.05 1.34
N GLN A 361 -18.44 4.18 1.44
CA GLN A 361 -18.14 5.36 0.62
C GLN A 361 -16.73 5.90 0.88
N ARG A 362 -16.21 5.81 2.10
CA ARG A 362 -14.83 6.20 2.43
C ARG A 362 -13.81 5.22 1.84
N PHE A 363 -14.05 3.91 1.95
CA PHE A 363 -13.16 2.88 1.42
C PHE A 363 -13.08 2.87 -0.10
N PHE A 364 -14.23 2.90 -0.80
CA PHE A 364 -14.34 2.58 -2.22
C PHE A 364 -14.83 3.75 -3.09
N GLY A 365 -15.20 4.85 -2.47
CA GLY A 365 -15.81 5.97 -3.18
C GLY A 365 -14.93 7.22 -3.32
N GLN A 366 -13.64 7.14 -3.05
CA GLN A 366 -12.74 8.31 -3.09
C GLN A 366 -12.50 8.82 -4.51
N HIS A 367 -12.38 7.92 -5.49
CA HIS A 367 -12.13 8.27 -6.89
C HIS A 367 -13.41 8.47 -7.68
N LYS A 368 -14.47 7.74 -7.33
CA LYS A 368 -15.79 7.88 -7.95
C LYS A 368 -16.87 7.49 -6.95
N ARG A 369 -17.83 8.40 -6.72
CA ARG A 369 -18.91 8.17 -5.76
C ARG A 369 -19.63 6.86 -6.01
N MET A 370 -19.83 6.05 -4.95
CA MET A 370 -20.55 4.79 -4.98
C MET A 370 -22.05 5.00 -5.26
N THR A 371 -22.65 4.01 -5.89
CA THR A 371 -24.11 3.91 -6.07
C THR A 371 -24.62 2.77 -5.20
N PHE A 372 -25.56 3.04 -4.31
CA PHE A 372 -26.24 2.01 -3.50
C PHE A 372 -27.60 1.71 -4.08
N THR A 373 -27.88 0.45 -4.39
CA THR A 373 -29.14 0.01 -5.00
C THR A 373 -29.45 -1.44 -4.65
N GLU A 374 -30.71 -1.71 -4.28
CA GLU A 374 -31.17 -3.08 -4.04
C GLU A 374 -31.62 -3.78 -5.35
N LYS A 375 -31.69 -3.04 -6.47
CA LYS A 375 -32.10 -3.59 -7.77
C LYS A 375 -30.85 -4.12 -8.51
N THR A 376 -30.67 -5.42 -8.57
CA THR A 376 -29.55 -6.10 -9.25
C THR A 376 -29.43 -5.69 -10.73
N LYS A 377 -30.57 -5.52 -11.44
CA LYS A 377 -30.59 -5.04 -12.82
C LYS A 377 -30.01 -3.62 -12.96
N THR A 378 -30.25 -2.75 -11.98
CA THR A 378 -29.71 -1.38 -11.97
C THR A 378 -28.22 -1.40 -11.72
N ALA A 379 -27.76 -2.23 -10.78
CA ALA A 379 -26.34 -2.40 -10.51
C ALA A 379 -25.56 -2.88 -11.74
N ARG A 380 -26.05 -3.93 -12.41
CA ARG A 380 -25.44 -4.48 -13.65
C ARG A 380 -25.38 -3.47 -14.80
N LYS A 381 -26.42 -2.64 -14.98
CA LYS A 381 -26.48 -1.63 -16.04
C LYS A 381 -25.74 -0.34 -15.75
N SER A 382 -25.17 -0.19 -14.55
CA SER A 382 -24.54 1.06 -14.11
C SER A 382 -23.21 1.39 -14.82
N GLY A 383 -22.59 0.44 -15.50
CA GLY A 383 -21.24 0.56 -16.07
C GLY A 383 -20.13 0.66 -15.01
N LYS A 384 -20.46 0.40 -13.74
CA LYS A 384 -19.53 0.34 -12.60
C LYS A 384 -19.23 -1.10 -12.23
N ASN A 385 -18.15 -1.33 -11.50
CA ASN A 385 -17.95 -2.59 -10.81
C ASN A 385 -19.10 -2.82 -9.82
N TRP A 386 -19.45 -4.08 -9.59
CA TRP A 386 -20.58 -4.41 -8.75
C TRP A 386 -20.16 -5.22 -7.54
N MET A 387 -20.64 -4.87 -6.35
CA MET A 387 -20.37 -5.60 -5.10
C MET A 387 -21.65 -5.89 -4.32
N VAL A 388 -21.60 -6.96 -3.55
CA VAL A 388 -22.66 -7.39 -2.64
C VAL A 388 -22.03 -7.82 -1.30
N TRP A 389 -22.72 -7.59 -0.18
CA TRP A 389 -22.27 -8.17 1.09
C TRP A 389 -22.33 -9.70 1.02
N ALA A 390 -21.22 -10.40 1.29
CA ALA A 390 -21.06 -11.81 0.96
C ALA A 390 -22.15 -12.72 1.57
N SER A 391 -22.52 -12.50 2.84
CA SER A 391 -23.59 -13.28 3.49
C SER A 391 -25.00 -13.01 2.95
N LYS A 392 -25.17 -12.01 2.05
CA LYS A 392 -26.42 -11.64 1.36
C LYS A 392 -26.40 -12.00 -0.11
N ALA A 393 -25.31 -12.53 -0.62
CA ALA A 393 -25.20 -12.95 -2.01
C ALA A 393 -26.21 -14.09 -2.32
N THR A 394 -26.87 -13.96 -3.49
CA THR A 394 -27.80 -14.97 -4.03
C THR A 394 -27.42 -15.25 -5.48
N LYS A 395 -28.11 -16.17 -6.15
CA LYS A 395 -27.91 -16.43 -7.59
C LYS A 395 -28.10 -15.19 -8.46
N ASP A 396 -28.95 -14.24 -8.04
CA ASP A 396 -29.18 -12.98 -8.76
C ASP A 396 -27.96 -12.05 -8.72
N HIS A 397 -27.03 -12.28 -7.80
CA HIS A 397 -25.77 -11.53 -7.66
C HIS A 397 -24.60 -12.15 -8.43
N ALA A 398 -24.86 -13.08 -9.36
CA ALA A 398 -23.81 -13.66 -10.21
C ALA A 398 -23.02 -12.56 -10.95
N GLY A 399 -21.69 -12.57 -10.79
CA GLY A 399 -20.77 -11.55 -11.31
C GLY A 399 -20.56 -10.34 -10.40
N ALA A 400 -21.17 -10.30 -9.21
CA ALA A 400 -20.82 -9.32 -8.19
C ALA A 400 -19.62 -9.79 -7.38
N HIS A 401 -18.77 -8.85 -6.97
CA HIS A 401 -17.72 -9.11 -5.99
C HIS A 401 -18.33 -9.26 -4.60
N HIS A 402 -17.81 -10.21 -3.82
CA HIS A 402 -18.28 -10.46 -2.46
C HIS A 402 -17.48 -9.63 -1.46
N LEU A 403 -18.18 -8.80 -0.69
CA LEU A 403 -17.60 -7.91 0.31
C LEU A 403 -17.81 -8.46 1.72
N GLU A 404 -16.77 -8.45 2.57
CA GLU A 404 -16.85 -8.85 3.97
C GLU A 404 -15.80 -8.08 4.82
N ASP A 405 -15.95 -8.17 6.16
CA ASP A 405 -14.95 -7.65 7.10
C ASP A 405 -13.61 -8.38 6.94
N GLY A 406 -12.50 -7.63 7.02
CA GLY A 406 -11.15 -8.20 7.05
C GLY A 406 -10.75 -8.73 8.43
N PHE A 407 -9.50 -9.21 8.52
CA PHE A 407 -9.00 -9.93 9.70
C PHE A 407 -8.53 -9.00 10.83
N LEU A 408 -8.04 -7.79 10.50
CA LEU A 408 -7.72 -6.72 11.47
C LEU A 408 -8.84 -5.68 11.38
N ARG A 409 -9.88 -5.85 12.23
CA ARG A 409 -11.14 -5.17 11.98
C ARG A 409 -11.31 -3.85 12.74
N SER A 410 -11.24 -3.89 14.06
CA SER A 410 -11.63 -2.73 14.88
C SER A 410 -11.21 -2.91 16.35
N ARG A 411 -11.36 -1.86 17.13
CA ARG A 411 -11.44 -1.94 18.58
C ARG A 411 -12.91 -1.88 18.98
N GLY A 412 -13.46 -3.03 19.40
CA GLY A 412 -14.88 -3.21 19.66
C GLY A 412 -15.63 -4.01 18.59
N LEU A 413 -16.87 -4.40 18.90
CA LEU A 413 -17.66 -5.38 18.13
C LEU A 413 -18.33 -4.79 16.89
N GLY A 414 -18.42 -5.59 15.82
CA GLY A 414 -19.18 -5.24 14.62
C GLY A 414 -20.68 -5.11 14.89
N ALA A 415 -21.21 -5.90 15.83
CA ALA A 415 -22.60 -5.82 16.25
C ALA A 415 -22.93 -4.47 16.94
N GLU A 416 -21.93 -3.77 17.50
CA GLU A 416 -22.04 -2.43 18.05
C GLU A 416 -21.87 -1.32 17.01
N LEU A 417 -21.86 -1.67 15.73
CA LEU A 417 -21.69 -0.76 14.57
C LEU A 417 -20.35 -0.01 14.53
N VAL A 418 -19.29 -0.57 15.13
CA VAL A 418 -17.94 -0.02 15.01
C VAL A 418 -17.47 -0.17 13.55
N PRO A 419 -17.06 0.93 12.89
CA PRO A 419 -16.56 0.86 11.51
C PRO A 419 -15.32 -0.03 11.39
N PRO A 420 -15.20 -0.83 10.31
CA PRO A 420 -14.01 -1.64 10.09
C PRO A 420 -12.82 -0.80 9.62
N LEU A 421 -11.61 -1.21 9.98
CA LEU A 421 -10.34 -0.71 9.42
C LEU A 421 -9.91 -1.51 8.19
N SER A 422 -10.42 -2.73 8.03
CA SER A 422 -10.13 -3.58 6.90
C SER A 422 -11.39 -4.22 6.33
N LEU A 423 -11.42 -4.33 5.00
CA LEU A 423 -12.44 -5.02 4.22
C LEU A 423 -11.77 -5.92 3.20
N VAL A 424 -12.41 -7.04 2.90
CA VAL A 424 -12.01 -7.93 1.81
C VAL A 424 -13.04 -7.86 0.69
N LEU A 425 -12.55 -7.92 -0.55
CA LEU A 425 -13.36 -7.89 -1.74
C LEU A 425 -12.92 -9.04 -2.65
N ASP A 426 -13.76 -10.06 -2.78
CA ASP A 426 -13.47 -11.31 -3.47
C ASP A 426 -14.27 -11.43 -4.77
N ARG A 427 -13.62 -11.79 -5.85
CA ARG A 427 -14.24 -11.89 -7.19
C ARG A 427 -14.84 -13.27 -7.44
N GLN A 428 -14.30 -14.31 -6.82
CA GLN A 428 -14.62 -15.71 -7.09
C GLN A 428 -15.53 -16.32 -6.01
N GLY A 429 -15.20 -16.10 -4.74
CA GLY A 429 -15.89 -16.68 -3.60
C GLY A 429 -15.90 -15.77 -2.40
N ILE A 430 -15.53 -16.28 -1.26
CA ILE A 430 -15.22 -15.55 -0.02
C ILE A 430 -14.45 -16.47 0.92
N TYR A 431 -13.50 -15.97 1.65
CA TYR A 431 -12.55 -16.74 2.49
C TYR A 431 -13.18 -17.76 3.46
N TYR A 432 -14.43 -17.59 3.87
CA TYR A 432 -15.11 -18.51 4.81
C TYR A 432 -15.98 -19.57 4.12
N ASP A 433 -16.09 -19.56 2.80
CA ASP A 433 -16.88 -20.55 2.03
C ASP A 433 -15.94 -21.58 1.35
N PRO A 434 -15.70 -22.74 1.95
CA PRO A 434 -14.84 -23.76 1.36
C PRO A 434 -15.49 -24.56 0.23
N THR A 435 -16.73 -24.26 -0.15
CA THR A 435 -17.44 -24.96 -1.23
C THR A 435 -17.05 -24.44 -2.61
N ARG A 436 -16.36 -23.32 -2.68
CA ARG A 436 -15.81 -22.70 -3.89
C ARG A 436 -14.48 -22.03 -3.60
N GLN A 437 -13.63 -21.94 -4.63
CA GLN A 437 -12.36 -21.24 -4.55
C GLN A 437 -12.58 -19.74 -4.33
N SER A 438 -11.72 -19.11 -3.54
CA SER A 438 -11.71 -17.67 -3.26
C SER A 438 -10.46 -17.02 -3.83
N ASP A 439 -10.49 -15.68 -3.97
CA ASP A 439 -9.27 -14.92 -4.31
C ASP A 439 -8.16 -15.13 -3.24
N LEU A 440 -8.53 -15.38 -1.96
CA LEU A 440 -7.55 -15.71 -0.93
C LEU A 440 -6.87 -17.07 -1.16
N ASP A 441 -7.61 -18.09 -1.62
CA ASP A 441 -7.02 -19.39 -1.93
C ASP A 441 -5.95 -19.24 -3.06
N ASP A 442 -6.22 -18.41 -4.08
CA ASP A 442 -5.25 -18.13 -5.15
C ASP A 442 -4.03 -17.37 -4.62
N LEU A 443 -4.23 -16.32 -3.81
CA LEU A 443 -3.14 -15.57 -3.19
C LEU A 443 -2.24 -16.47 -2.32
N ILE A 444 -2.81 -17.40 -1.57
CA ILE A 444 -2.03 -18.38 -0.79
C ILE A 444 -1.18 -19.26 -1.70
N ARG A 445 -1.72 -19.70 -2.84
CA ARG A 445 -0.99 -20.52 -3.83
C ARG A 445 0.13 -19.73 -4.50
N GLU A 446 -0.10 -18.46 -4.86
CA GLU A 446 0.91 -17.55 -5.41
C GLU A 446 2.04 -17.24 -4.43
N ARG A 447 1.72 -17.18 -3.14
CA ARG A 447 2.68 -16.87 -2.07
C ARG A 447 3.35 -18.08 -1.42
N VAL A 448 3.23 -19.26 -1.99
CA VAL A 448 3.87 -20.48 -1.44
C VAL A 448 5.38 -20.27 -1.18
N SER A 449 6.01 -19.44 -1.99
CA SER A 449 7.37 -18.94 -1.81
C SER A 449 7.38 -17.42 -1.74
N LEU A 450 7.85 -16.87 -0.63
CA LEU A 450 8.03 -15.44 -0.44
C LEU A 450 9.44 -15.01 -0.86
N THR A 451 9.55 -13.81 -1.40
CA THR A 451 10.86 -13.16 -1.51
C THR A 451 11.40 -12.82 -0.11
N PRO A 452 12.72 -12.73 0.09
CA PRO A 452 13.29 -12.38 1.39
C PRO A 452 12.75 -11.06 1.99
N GLN A 453 12.33 -10.13 1.14
CA GLN A 453 11.76 -8.86 1.56
C GLN A 453 10.30 -9.03 2.02
N GLN A 454 9.48 -9.79 1.29
CA GLN A 454 8.11 -10.13 1.69
C GLN A 454 8.09 -10.91 3.01
N GLU A 455 9.01 -11.87 3.16
CA GLU A 455 9.17 -12.64 4.39
C GLU A 455 9.48 -11.74 5.58
N ARG A 456 10.45 -10.82 5.48
CA ARG A 456 10.78 -9.88 6.55
C ARG A 456 9.61 -8.94 6.89
N ARG A 457 8.89 -8.44 5.88
CA ARG A 457 7.74 -7.56 6.08
C ARG A 457 6.66 -8.26 6.90
N VAL A 458 6.25 -9.44 6.47
CA VAL A 458 5.18 -10.19 7.15
C VAL A 458 5.64 -10.68 8.54
N GLU A 459 6.88 -11.11 8.68
CA GLU A 459 7.44 -11.50 10.00
C GLU A 459 7.41 -10.32 10.97
N THR A 460 7.84 -9.14 10.54
CA THR A 460 7.77 -7.92 11.36
C THR A 460 6.33 -7.57 11.74
N LEU A 461 5.39 -7.66 10.80
CA LEU A 461 3.97 -7.43 11.05
C LEU A 461 3.41 -8.42 12.07
N VAL A 462 3.68 -9.73 11.89
CA VAL A 462 3.25 -10.78 12.81
C VAL A 462 3.85 -10.60 14.22
N MET A 463 5.14 -10.29 14.32
CA MET A 463 5.78 -10.00 15.61
C MET A 463 5.12 -8.81 16.32
N ARG A 464 4.73 -7.77 15.59
CA ARG A 464 4.02 -6.61 16.17
C ARG A 464 2.62 -6.99 16.66
N LEU A 465 1.87 -7.79 15.88
CA LEU A 465 0.56 -8.30 16.29
C LEU A 465 0.66 -9.11 17.59
N ILE A 466 1.64 -10.00 17.69
CA ILE A 466 1.88 -10.83 18.89
C ILE A 466 2.27 -9.95 20.06
N LYS A 467 3.30 -9.10 19.91
CA LYS A 467 3.84 -8.24 20.96
C LYS A 467 2.80 -7.32 21.59
N HIS A 468 1.86 -6.80 20.80
CA HIS A 468 0.84 -5.88 21.26
C HIS A 468 -0.54 -6.53 21.39
N GLU A 469 -0.60 -7.86 21.39
CA GLU A 469 -1.83 -8.65 21.59
C GLU A 469 -2.98 -8.24 20.66
N VAL A 470 -2.64 -7.81 19.44
CA VAL A 470 -3.64 -7.36 18.47
C VAL A 470 -4.42 -8.57 17.94
N THR A 471 -5.75 -8.47 18.01
CA THR A 471 -6.72 -9.48 17.54
C THR A 471 -7.77 -8.82 16.61
N LYS A 472 -8.73 -9.59 16.12
CA LYS A 472 -9.78 -9.06 15.24
C LYS A 472 -10.57 -7.90 15.85
N TYR A 473 -10.90 -7.99 17.14
CA TYR A 473 -11.78 -7.04 17.84
C TYR A 473 -11.08 -6.21 18.92
N ASN A 474 -9.87 -6.60 19.34
CA ASN A 474 -9.06 -5.90 20.33
C ASN A 474 -9.85 -5.56 21.59
N LEU A 475 -10.47 -6.58 22.18
CA LEU A 475 -11.24 -6.47 23.41
C LEU A 475 -10.30 -6.62 24.61
N ASP A 476 -10.43 -5.72 25.55
CA ASP A 476 -9.73 -5.82 26.84
C ASP A 476 -10.35 -6.95 27.68
N GLY A 477 -9.58 -7.53 28.58
CA GLY A 477 -10.03 -8.57 29.51
C GLY A 477 -8.88 -9.20 30.27
N ASP A 478 -9.18 -9.75 31.44
CA ASP A 478 -8.19 -10.41 32.28
C ASP A 478 -8.07 -11.90 31.95
N LEU A 479 -6.89 -12.46 32.15
CA LEU A 479 -6.70 -13.91 32.07
C LEU A 479 -7.25 -14.57 33.33
N PRO A 480 -8.22 -15.51 33.25
CA PRO A 480 -8.68 -16.23 34.44
C PRO A 480 -7.59 -17.17 34.97
N ASP A 481 -7.74 -17.58 36.23
CA ASP A 481 -6.87 -18.62 36.80
C ASP A 481 -7.05 -19.92 36.05
N LEU A 482 -5.97 -20.43 35.48
CA LEU A 482 -5.97 -21.63 34.67
C LEU A 482 -5.36 -22.83 35.46
N PRO A 483 -6.06 -23.95 35.60
CA PRO A 483 -5.55 -25.16 36.23
C PRO A 483 -4.26 -25.65 35.55
N LYS A 484 -3.41 -26.36 36.30
CA LYS A 484 -2.23 -27.04 35.75
C LYS A 484 -2.63 -28.25 34.94
N GLY A 485 -1.92 -28.51 33.84
CA GLY A 485 -2.16 -29.66 32.95
C GLY A 485 -2.01 -29.27 31.49
N HIS A 486 -2.30 -30.19 30.59
CA HIS A 486 -2.37 -29.92 29.16
C HIS A 486 -3.66 -29.14 28.85
N ARG A 487 -3.49 -27.91 28.38
CA ARG A 487 -4.57 -26.93 28.20
C ARG A 487 -5.02 -26.88 26.75
N VAL A 488 -6.33 -27.01 26.55
CA VAL A 488 -6.98 -26.95 25.22
C VAL A 488 -7.96 -25.79 25.19
N LEU A 489 -7.70 -24.81 24.34
CA LEU A 489 -8.63 -23.70 24.12
C LEU A 489 -9.68 -24.07 23.08
N VAL A 490 -10.94 -23.82 23.42
CA VAL A 490 -12.11 -24.04 22.56
C VAL A 490 -12.83 -22.70 22.38
N PRO A 491 -12.57 -21.96 21.27
CA PRO A 491 -13.29 -20.73 20.99
C PRO A 491 -14.73 -21.03 20.56
N GLY A 492 -15.67 -20.46 21.29
CA GLY A 492 -17.07 -20.41 20.90
C GLY A 492 -17.29 -19.52 19.68
N GLN A 493 -18.32 -19.84 18.92
CA GLN A 493 -18.68 -19.12 17.70
C GLN A 493 -20.18 -18.80 17.66
N VAL A 494 -20.56 -17.86 16.82
CA VAL A 494 -21.95 -17.55 16.51
C VAL A 494 -22.50 -18.67 15.63
N GLU A 495 -23.42 -19.50 16.15
CA GLU A 495 -23.84 -20.74 15.49
C GLU A 495 -24.64 -20.53 14.19
N ASP A 496 -25.27 -19.36 14.01
CA ASP A 496 -25.98 -19.00 12.78
C ASP A 496 -25.10 -18.16 11.80
N ASP A 497 -23.80 -18.07 12.04
CA ASP A 497 -22.86 -17.38 11.16
C ASP A 497 -22.67 -18.14 9.83
N ALA A 498 -22.37 -17.40 8.76
CA ALA A 498 -22.13 -17.98 7.44
C ALA A 498 -20.93 -18.93 7.44
N SER A 499 -19.88 -18.63 8.21
CA SER A 499 -18.68 -19.46 8.33
C SER A 499 -18.99 -20.84 8.92
N ILE A 500 -19.91 -20.91 9.90
CA ILE A 500 -20.36 -22.18 10.47
C ILE A 500 -21.25 -22.93 9.48
N ARG A 501 -22.22 -22.24 8.86
CA ARG A 501 -23.16 -22.87 7.92
C ARG A 501 -22.48 -23.48 6.70
N LEU A 502 -21.41 -22.89 6.23
CA LEU A 502 -20.69 -23.30 5.01
C LEU A 502 -19.44 -24.13 5.31
N GLY A 503 -18.70 -23.77 6.37
CA GLY A 503 -17.40 -24.35 6.67
C GLY A 503 -17.40 -25.44 7.76
N ALA A 504 -18.44 -25.53 8.59
CA ALA A 504 -18.52 -26.60 9.60
C ALA A 504 -19.17 -27.87 9.03
N GLY A 505 -18.66 -29.03 9.44
CA GLY A 505 -19.24 -30.31 9.09
C GLY A 505 -20.35 -30.77 10.07
N LYS A 506 -20.27 -32.02 10.55
CA LYS A 506 -21.21 -32.56 11.53
C LYS A 506 -21.14 -31.87 12.90
N ILE A 507 -19.95 -31.34 13.24
CA ILE A 507 -19.72 -30.57 14.46
C ILE A 507 -19.94 -29.09 14.09
N ASN A 508 -21.14 -28.59 14.31
CA ASN A 508 -21.59 -27.25 13.88
C ASN A 508 -22.25 -26.43 15.00
N THR A 509 -22.07 -26.85 16.25
CA THR A 509 -22.50 -26.10 17.43
C THR A 509 -21.39 -26.10 18.48
N ASN A 510 -21.38 -25.07 19.32
CA ASN A 510 -20.37 -24.92 20.38
C ASN A 510 -20.42 -26.13 21.36
N MET A 511 -21.62 -26.66 21.69
CA MET A 511 -21.78 -27.83 22.53
C MET A 511 -21.14 -29.06 21.89
N LYS A 512 -21.41 -29.33 20.61
CA LYS A 512 -20.81 -30.50 19.92
C LYS A 512 -19.29 -30.38 19.84
N LEU A 513 -18.77 -29.16 19.68
CA LEU A 513 -17.32 -28.93 19.68
C LEU A 513 -16.72 -29.29 21.06
N LEU A 514 -17.28 -28.78 22.16
CA LEU A 514 -16.85 -29.15 23.52
C LEU A 514 -16.88 -30.65 23.77
N GLN A 515 -17.98 -31.32 23.39
CA GLN A 515 -18.10 -32.77 23.50
C GLN A 515 -17.02 -33.51 22.71
N ALA A 516 -16.74 -33.07 21.48
CA ALA A 516 -15.69 -33.66 20.63
C ALA A 516 -14.30 -33.49 21.24
N VAL A 517 -14.02 -32.32 21.80
CA VAL A 517 -12.74 -32.04 22.48
C VAL A 517 -12.59 -32.91 23.72
N ARG A 518 -13.60 -32.96 24.60
CA ARG A 518 -13.55 -33.79 25.81
C ARG A 518 -13.37 -35.27 25.49
N ALA A 519 -14.06 -35.76 24.45
CA ALA A 519 -13.89 -37.14 23.99
C ALA A 519 -12.48 -37.43 23.46
N ALA A 520 -11.88 -36.50 22.75
CA ALA A 520 -10.53 -36.66 22.18
C ALA A 520 -9.40 -36.37 23.21
N ARG A 521 -9.67 -35.61 24.25
CA ARG A 521 -8.71 -35.15 25.29
C ARG A 521 -9.35 -35.32 26.70
N PRO A 522 -9.60 -36.52 27.15
CA PRO A 522 -10.35 -36.76 28.40
C PRO A 522 -9.68 -36.16 29.64
N ASN A 523 -8.33 -36.12 29.65
CA ASN A 523 -7.53 -35.66 30.79
C ASN A 523 -7.00 -34.22 30.63
N ALA A 524 -7.38 -33.51 29.56
CA ALA A 524 -6.92 -32.13 29.33
C ALA A 524 -7.78 -31.14 30.14
N VAL A 525 -7.17 -29.99 30.45
CA VAL A 525 -7.87 -28.81 30.95
C VAL A 525 -8.52 -28.12 29.75
N VAL A 526 -9.84 -28.28 29.60
CA VAL A 526 -10.60 -27.66 28.51
C VAL A 526 -11.05 -26.28 28.94
N ILE A 527 -10.61 -25.25 28.18
CA ILE A 527 -10.92 -23.84 28.40
C ILE A 527 -11.89 -23.41 27.30
N TYR A 528 -13.11 -23.08 27.65
CA TYR A 528 -14.11 -22.57 26.73
C TYR A 528 -14.14 -21.03 26.76
N LYS A 529 -13.87 -20.40 25.62
CA LYS A 529 -13.98 -18.94 25.44
C LYS A 529 -15.24 -18.65 24.63
N PRO A 530 -16.35 -18.21 25.23
CA PRO A 530 -17.55 -17.83 24.47
C PRO A 530 -17.26 -16.72 23.46
N HIS A 531 -18.05 -16.65 22.37
CA HIS A 531 -17.91 -15.56 21.40
C HIS A 531 -18.41 -14.24 22.01
N PRO A 532 -17.71 -13.11 21.82
CA PRO A 532 -18.08 -11.83 22.44
C PRO A 532 -19.50 -11.36 22.11
N ASP A 533 -19.98 -11.53 20.87
CA ASP A 533 -21.36 -11.20 20.49
C ASP A 533 -22.40 -12.10 21.18
N VAL A 534 -22.00 -13.33 21.56
CA VAL A 534 -22.86 -14.28 22.30
C VAL A 534 -22.86 -13.93 23.79
N GLU A 535 -21.70 -13.55 24.35
CA GLU A 535 -21.58 -13.04 25.73
C GLU A 535 -22.43 -11.79 25.94
N ALA A 536 -22.38 -10.86 24.99
CA ALA A 536 -23.20 -9.65 25.00
C ALA A 536 -24.71 -9.90 24.74
N GLY A 537 -25.11 -11.14 24.49
CA GLY A 537 -26.53 -11.51 24.21
C GLY A 537 -27.04 -11.03 22.84
N LEU A 538 -26.14 -10.61 21.94
CA LEU A 538 -26.51 -10.07 20.63
C LEU A 538 -26.73 -11.16 19.56
N ARG A 539 -26.18 -12.36 19.77
CA ARG A 539 -26.19 -13.47 18.80
C ARG A 539 -26.42 -14.83 19.48
N LYS A 540 -26.79 -15.83 18.67
CA LYS A 540 -27.02 -17.23 19.12
C LYS A 540 -25.72 -17.99 19.32
N GLY A 541 -25.68 -18.90 20.31
CA GLY A 541 -24.55 -19.79 20.57
C GLY A 541 -24.20 -19.96 22.05
N ARG A 542 -25.02 -19.42 22.96
CA ARG A 542 -24.83 -19.60 24.42
C ARG A 542 -25.08 -21.04 24.83
N ILE A 543 -24.15 -21.61 25.58
CA ILE A 543 -24.25 -22.93 26.19
C ILE A 543 -24.73 -22.76 27.63
N LYS A 544 -25.84 -23.41 28.03
CA LYS A 544 -26.41 -23.30 29.39
C LYS A 544 -25.60 -24.06 30.46
N SER A 545 -24.80 -25.04 30.06
CA SER A 545 -24.06 -25.94 30.96
C SER A 545 -22.68 -26.22 30.39
N ALA A 546 -21.94 -25.15 30.05
CA ALA A 546 -20.58 -25.28 29.49
C ALA A 546 -19.63 -25.97 30.49
N GLU A 547 -19.82 -25.73 31.78
CA GLU A 547 -19.03 -26.27 32.89
C GLU A 547 -19.10 -27.78 32.99
N SER A 548 -20.11 -28.43 32.40
CA SER A 548 -20.20 -29.90 32.31
C SER A 548 -19.16 -30.52 31.37
N TRP A 549 -18.55 -29.69 30.48
CA TRP A 549 -17.63 -30.13 29.43
C TRP A 549 -16.31 -29.37 29.43
N ALA A 550 -16.29 -28.14 29.95
CA ALA A 550 -15.12 -27.29 30.12
C ALA A 550 -14.74 -27.17 31.58
N ASP A 551 -13.46 -27.21 31.90
CA ASP A 551 -12.94 -27.00 33.26
C ASP A 551 -12.93 -25.51 33.62
N VAL A 552 -12.82 -24.63 32.59
CA VAL A 552 -12.84 -23.16 32.73
C VAL A 552 -13.73 -22.57 31.63
N VAL A 553 -14.64 -21.68 32.01
CA VAL A 553 -15.38 -20.82 31.07
C VAL A 553 -14.79 -19.42 31.16
N ALA A 554 -14.03 -19.03 30.17
CA ALA A 554 -13.27 -17.79 30.13
C ALA A 554 -14.10 -16.65 29.52
N GLU A 555 -15.15 -16.20 30.23
CA GLU A 555 -15.93 -15.02 29.85
C GLU A 555 -15.07 -13.74 29.94
N GLN A 556 -15.28 -12.81 29.01
CA GLN A 556 -14.60 -11.50 28.95
C GLN A 556 -13.06 -11.58 28.98
N ALA A 557 -12.48 -12.76 28.74
CA ALA A 557 -11.02 -12.93 28.77
C ALA A 557 -10.37 -12.40 27.47
N ASN A 558 -9.15 -11.85 27.63
CA ASN A 558 -8.31 -11.44 26.49
C ASN A 558 -7.97 -12.66 25.62
N PRO A 559 -8.37 -12.68 24.33
CA PRO A 559 -8.13 -13.83 23.46
C PRO A 559 -6.64 -14.12 23.23
N ALA A 560 -5.80 -13.09 23.11
CA ALA A 560 -4.37 -13.22 22.84
C ALA A 560 -3.69 -13.88 24.06
N ALA A 561 -3.95 -13.37 25.27
CA ALA A 561 -3.42 -13.93 26.52
C ALA A 561 -3.85 -15.38 26.73
N LEU A 562 -5.09 -15.73 26.37
CA LEU A 562 -5.56 -17.11 26.41
C LEU A 562 -4.79 -18.02 25.44
N ILE A 563 -4.58 -17.57 24.18
CA ILE A 563 -3.81 -18.37 23.21
C ILE A 563 -2.39 -18.60 23.70
N ASP A 564 -1.74 -17.59 24.28
CA ASP A 564 -0.37 -17.70 24.81
C ASP A 564 -0.27 -18.60 26.06
N SER A 565 -1.41 -18.95 26.67
CA SER A 565 -1.49 -19.75 27.91
C SER A 565 -1.89 -21.20 27.68
N VAL A 566 -2.07 -21.65 26.44
CA VAL A 566 -2.58 -23.00 26.11
C VAL A 566 -1.64 -23.79 25.21
N ASP A 567 -1.78 -25.11 25.23
CA ASP A 567 -0.93 -26.03 24.45
C ASP A 567 -1.51 -26.36 23.08
N GLU A 568 -2.83 -26.25 22.90
CA GLU A 568 -3.49 -26.43 21.59
C GLU A 568 -4.85 -25.71 21.54
N VAL A 569 -5.30 -25.43 20.31
CA VAL A 569 -6.63 -24.85 20.02
C VAL A 569 -7.45 -25.81 19.18
N TRP A 570 -8.72 -26.02 19.55
CA TRP A 570 -9.69 -26.78 18.74
C TRP A 570 -10.82 -25.86 18.31
N THR A 571 -11.08 -25.80 17.01
CA THR A 571 -12.09 -24.87 16.48
C THR A 571 -12.88 -25.45 15.33
N MET A 572 -14.07 -24.91 15.09
CA MET A 572 -14.81 -25.13 13.83
C MET A 572 -14.20 -24.28 12.72
N THR A 573 -14.43 -22.97 12.75
CA THR A 573 -13.97 -22.03 11.69
C THR A 573 -13.53 -20.68 12.26
N SER A 574 -13.24 -20.59 13.57
CA SER A 574 -12.91 -19.34 14.24
C SER A 574 -11.58 -18.76 13.76
N LEU A 575 -11.53 -17.42 13.60
CA LEU A 575 -10.29 -16.70 13.32
C LEU A 575 -9.23 -16.85 14.44
N LEU A 576 -9.66 -17.13 15.68
CA LEU A 576 -8.74 -17.45 16.79
C LEU A 576 -7.79 -18.60 16.45
N GLY A 577 -8.22 -19.55 15.60
CA GLY A 577 -7.31 -20.59 15.09
C GLY A 577 -6.18 -20.04 14.24
N PHE A 578 -6.43 -19.05 13.39
CA PHE A 578 -5.38 -18.35 12.63
C PHE A 578 -4.47 -17.56 13.56
N GLU A 579 -5.03 -16.84 14.53
CA GLU A 579 -4.25 -16.07 15.53
C GLU A 579 -3.36 -17.01 16.39
N ALA A 580 -3.82 -18.24 16.66
CA ALA A 580 -3.05 -19.30 17.33
C ALA A 580 -1.90 -19.82 16.44
N LEU A 581 -2.15 -20.06 15.15
CA LEU A 581 -1.09 -20.44 14.21
C LEU A 581 0.02 -19.40 14.12
N LEU A 582 -0.31 -18.09 14.11
CA LEU A 582 0.67 -17.01 14.13
C LEU A 582 1.56 -17.07 15.38
N ARG A 583 1.04 -17.55 16.52
CA ARG A 583 1.75 -17.76 17.78
C ARG A 583 2.39 -19.14 17.92
N ARG A 584 2.37 -19.92 16.83
CA ARG A 584 2.90 -21.31 16.78
C ARG A 584 2.20 -22.28 17.76
N VAL A 585 0.97 -21.97 18.16
CA VAL A 585 0.13 -22.89 18.94
C VAL A 585 -0.55 -23.87 17.98
N PRO A 586 -0.44 -25.20 18.19
CA PRO A 586 -1.07 -26.20 17.37
C PRO A 586 -2.59 -26.05 17.28
N VAL A 587 -3.15 -26.16 16.08
CA VAL A 587 -4.58 -25.99 15.83
C VAL A 587 -5.18 -27.25 15.24
N THR A 588 -6.28 -27.73 15.82
CA THR A 588 -7.14 -28.79 15.26
C THR A 588 -8.43 -28.14 14.73
N CYS A 589 -8.71 -28.32 13.44
CA CYS A 589 -9.91 -27.85 12.78
C CYS A 589 -10.92 -29.01 12.61
N VAL A 590 -12.12 -28.83 13.14
CA VAL A 590 -13.25 -29.75 12.89
C VAL A 590 -14.17 -29.24 11.78
N GLY A 591 -13.88 -28.07 11.23
CA GLY A 591 -14.43 -27.46 10.04
C GLY A 591 -13.30 -27.06 9.07
N LEU A 592 -13.65 -26.30 8.04
CA LEU A 592 -12.72 -25.88 6.98
C LEU A 592 -12.61 -24.34 6.88
N PRO A 593 -11.98 -23.67 7.87
CA PRO A 593 -11.66 -22.26 7.72
C PRO A 593 -10.61 -22.05 6.60
N PHE A 594 -10.34 -20.78 6.24
CA PHE A 594 -9.41 -20.45 5.15
C PHE A 594 -7.98 -20.95 5.39
N TYR A 595 -7.57 -21.12 6.63
CA TYR A 595 -6.23 -21.57 7.03
C TYR A 595 -6.12 -23.10 7.19
N ALA A 596 -7.23 -23.86 7.07
CA ALA A 596 -7.24 -25.33 7.10
C ALA A 596 -6.97 -25.93 5.70
N GLY A 597 -6.45 -27.15 5.65
CA GLY A 597 -6.20 -27.89 4.41
C GLY A 597 -4.84 -27.63 3.75
N TRP A 598 -4.03 -26.73 4.29
CA TRP A 598 -2.72 -26.37 3.76
C TRP A 598 -1.53 -27.11 4.43
N GLY A 599 -1.83 -28.02 5.39
CA GLY A 599 -0.81 -28.74 6.16
C GLY A 599 -0.29 -28.00 7.40
N LEU A 600 -0.86 -26.85 7.74
CA LEU A 600 -0.52 -26.07 8.93
C LEU A 600 -1.37 -26.44 10.15
N THR A 601 -2.47 -27.14 9.94
CA THR A 601 -3.45 -27.55 10.94
C THR A 601 -3.67 -29.07 10.95
N ARG A 602 -4.26 -29.58 12.02
CA ARG A 602 -4.77 -30.97 12.09
C ARG A 602 -6.24 -30.96 11.67
N ASP A 603 -6.51 -31.30 10.41
CA ASP A 603 -7.85 -31.20 9.84
C ASP A 603 -8.63 -32.50 10.03
N ARG A 604 -9.90 -32.38 10.42
CA ARG A 604 -10.85 -33.51 10.62
C ARG A 604 -11.77 -33.69 9.41
N LEU A 605 -11.78 -32.78 8.48
CA LEU A 605 -12.47 -32.83 7.20
C LEU A 605 -11.49 -32.84 6.05
N GLU A 606 -11.90 -33.42 4.93
CA GLU A 606 -11.13 -33.40 3.70
C GLU A 606 -11.05 -32.00 3.12
N ALA A 607 -9.83 -31.57 2.77
CA ALA A 607 -9.59 -30.26 2.18
C ALA A 607 -10.11 -30.18 0.75
N PRO A 608 -10.57 -29.01 0.28
CA PRO A 608 -10.88 -28.78 -1.12
C PRO A 608 -9.67 -29.07 -2.02
N HIS A 609 -9.90 -29.61 -3.22
CA HIS A 609 -8.84 -30.05 -4.12
C HIS A 609 -7.89 -28.90 -4.59
N TRP A 610 -8.35 -27.64 -4.55
CA TRP A 610 -7.51 -26.49 -4.91
C TRP A 610 -6.56 -26.05 -3.79
N ARG A 611 -6.66 -26.60 -2.58
CA ARG A 611 -5.68 -26.42 -1.50
C ARG A 611 -4.57 -27.47 -1.59
N ASP A 612 -3.94 -27.53 -2.75
CA ASP A 612 -2.99 -28.53 -3.20
C ASP A 612 -1.51 -28.22 -2.88
N VAL A 613 -1.21 -27.02 -2.40
CA VAL A 613 0.14 -26.58 -2.01
C VAL A 613 0.35 -26.61 -0.50
N ARG A 614 1.59 -26.47 -0.03
CA ARG A 614 1.96 -26.46 1.39
C ARG A 614 2.74 -25.18 1.71
N PRO A 615 2.03 -24.05 1.92
CA PRO A 615 2.66 -22.79 2.28
C PRO A 615 3.21 -22.85 3.72
N GLY A 616 4.25 -22.04 3.98
CA GLY A 616 4.67 -21.73 5.33
C GLY A 616 3.66 -20.79 6.04
N ILE A 617 3.76 -20.69 7.38
CA ILE A 617 2.89 -19.79 8.15
C ILE A 617 3.05 -18.32 7.72
N LEU A 618 4.26 -17.88 7.38
CA LEU A 618 4.50 -16.52 6.89
C LEU A 618 3.87 -16.29 5.52
N SER A 619 3.86 -17.29 4.65
CA SER A 619 3.19 -17.25 3.34
C SER A 619 1.68 -17.08 3.49
N LEU A 620 1.07 -17.88 4.37
CA LEU A 620 -0.35 -17.76 4.72
C LEU A 620 -0.66 -16.38 5.32
N ALA A 621 0.18 -15.90 6.24
CA ALA A 621 0.03 -14.60 6.88
C ALA A 621 0.16 -13.44 5.89
N HIS A 622 1.11 -13.53 4.93
CA HIS A 622 1.27 -12.52 3.90
C HIS A 622 0.01 -12.42 3.02
N ALA A 623 -0.47 -13.54 2.49
CA ALA A 623 -1.69 -13.57 1.71
C ALA A 623 -2.90 -13.03 2.48
N ALA A 624 -3.08 -13.47 3.74
CA ALA A 624 -4.24 -13.11 4.53
C ALA A 624 -4.22 -11.69 5.11
N LEU A 625 -3.04 -11.16 5.47
CA LEU A 625 -2.96 -9.86 6.15
C LEU A 625 -2.47 -8.71 5.24
N ILE A 626 -1.73 -8.99 4.17
CA ILE A 626 -1.15 -7.97 3.30
C ILE A 626 -1.87 -7.92 1.95
N ASP A 627 -1.97 -9.06 1.26
CA ASP A 627 -2.46 -9.08 -0.11
C ASP A 627 -4.00 -9.02 -0.22
N TYR A 628 -4.72 -9.81 0.58
CA TYR A 628 -6.15 -9.97 0.45
C TYR A 628 -6.96 -8.77 0.97
N PRO A 629 -6.75 -8.26 2.22
CA PRO A 629 -7.54 -7.15 2.72
C PRO A 629 -7.12 -5.82 2.12
N ARG A 630 -8.07 -4.88 2.07
CA ARG A 630 -7.81 -3.45 1.95
C ARG A 630 -7.97 -2.79 3.30
N TYR A 631 -7.14 -1.81 3.57
CA TYR A 631 -7.12 -1.05 4.82
C TYR A 631 -7.41 0.42 4.55
N PHE A 632 -8.01 1.06 5.54
CA PHE A 632 -8.36 2.47 5.49
C PHE A 632 -8.11 3.14 6.84
N ASP A 633 -7.32 4.21 6.83
CA ASP A 633 -7.04 4.99 8.02
C ASP A 633 -8.09 6.10 8.18
N PRO A 634 -8.97 6.02 9.21
CA PRO A 634 -10.02 7.01 9.41
C PRO A 634 -9.49 8.39 9.84
N LEU A 635 -8.25 8.51 10.34
CA LEU A 635 -7.66 9.77 10.79
C LEU A 635 -7.11 10.57 9.61
N SER A 636 -6.30 9.95 8.75
CA SER A 636 -5.80 10.59 7.54
C SER A 636 -6.85 10.64 6.42
N ASN A 637 -7.90 9.82 6.51
CA ASN A 637 -8.94 9.61 5.49
C ASN A 637 -8.36 9.09 4.16
N LEU A 638 -7.34 8.22 4.24
CA LEU A 638 -6.65 7.63 3.09
C LEU A 638 -6.63 6.10 3.18
N PRO A 639 -6.57 5.40 2.02
CA PRO A 639 -6.16 4.00 1.99
C PRO A 639 -4.78 3.86 2.63
N CYS A 640 -4.58 2.80 3.41
CA CYS A 640 -3.34 2.60 4.16
C CYS A 640 -2.85 1.16 4.08
N SER A 641 -1.63 0.93 4.52
CA SER A 641 -1.06 -0.41 4.70
C SER A 641 -1.60 -1.08 5.97
N PRO A 642 -1.46 -2.43 6.10
CA PRO A 642 -1.80 -3.12 7.34
C PRO A 642 -1.01 -2.62 8.54
N GLU A 643 0.22 -2.17 8.35
CA GLU A 643 1.08 -1.63 9.41
C GLU A 643 0.45 -0.39 10.07
N VAL A 644 -0.13 0.52 9.27
CA VAL A 644 -0.84 1.71 9.77
C VAL A 644 -2.11 1.30 10.53
N ALA A 645 -2.86 0.32 10.01
CA ALA A 645 -4.04 -0.18 10.71
C ALA A 645 -3.69 -0.78 12.08
N VAL A 646 -2.58 -1.53 12.16
CA VAL A 646 -2.04 -2.05 13.43
C VAL A 646 -1.63 -0.92 14.38
N ASP A 647 -0.98 0.13 13.88
CA ASP A 647 -0.63 1.31 14.69
C ASP A 647 -1.88 1.95 15.31
N ARG A 648 -2.97 2.09 14.53
CA ARG A 648 -4.24 2.63 15.04
C ARG A 648 -4.89 1.74 16.09
N LEU A 649 -4.83 0.41 15.89
CA LEU A 649 -5.36 -0.55 16.88
C LEU A 649 -4.57 -0.52 18.18
N ILE A 650 -3.25 -0.43 18.11
CA ILE A 650 -2.37 -0.34 19.29
C ILE A 650 -2.60 0.98 20.04
N ALA A 651 -2.59 2.11 19.32
CA ALA A 651 -2.76 3.43 19.95
C ALA A 651 -4.18 3.65 20.51
N GLY A 652 -5.17 2.94 19.97
CA GLY A 652 -6.58 3.15 20.34
C GLY A 652 -7.18 4.46 19.79
N ASP A 653 -6.45 5.18 18.96
CA ASP A 653 -6.84 6.45 18.35
C ASP A 653 -7.83 6.22 17.20
N LEU A 654 -8.97 5.66 17.52
CA LEU A 654 -10.02 5.39 16.54
C LEU A 654 -11.26 6.22 16.84
N PRO A 655 -11.93 6.76 15.81
CA PRO A 655 -13.17 7.50 16.00
C PRO A 655 -14.20 6.61 16.69
N ALA A 656 -14.68 7.03 17.85
CA ALA A 656 -15.77 6.35 18.53
C ALA A 656 -17.03 6.35 17.64
N PRO A 657 -17.84 5.27 17.63
CA PRO A 657 -19.13 5.28 16.96
C PRO A 657 -19.95 6.47 17.46
N GLY A 658 -20.39 7.35 16.55
CA GLY A 658 -21.18 8.52 16.93
C GLY A 658 -22.42 8.12 17.75
N GLY A 659 -22.82 8.96 18.74
CA GLY A 659 -23.95 8.68 19.63
C GLY A 659 -25.27 8.37 18.88
N VAL A 660 -25.45 8.93 17.69
CA VAL A 660 -26.56 8.61 16.78
C VAL A 660 -26.51 7.14 16.30
N ASN A 661 -25.32 6.58 16.02
CA ASN A 661 -25.18 5.20 15.61
C ASN A 661 -25.47 4.21 16.78
N ARG A 662 -25.10 4.57 18.01
CA ARG A 662 -25.45 3.78 19.20
C ARG A 662 -26.96 3.76 19.45
N SER A 663 -27.63 4.87 19.27
CA SER A 663 -29.10 4.97 19.40
C SER A 663 -29.80 4.21 18.29
N LEU A 664 -29.31 4.30 17.05
CA LEU A 664 -29.82 3.53 15.90
C LEU A 664 -29.61 2.03 16.07
N SER A 665 -28.48 1.57 16.64
CA SER A 665 -28.24 0.16 16.86
C SER A 665 -29.18 -0.42 17.92
N LYS A 666 -29.43 0.32 19.02
CA LYS A 666 -30.42 -0.04 20.04
C LYS A 666 -31.85 -0.08 19.46
N LEU A 667 -32.20 0.90 18.63
CA LEU A 667 -33.50 0.96 17.94
C LEU A 667 -33.65 -0.19 16.93
N GLN A 668 -32.64 -0.52 16.16
CA GLN A 668 -32.64 -1.66 15.23
C GLN A 668 -32.71 -3.01 15.96
N GLY A 669 -32.10 -3.14 17.12
CA GLY A 669 -32.23 -4.33 17.98
C GLY A 669 -33.66 -4.49 18.48
N LEU A 670 -34.30 -3.42 18.93
CA LEU A 670 -35.70 -3.39 19.36
C LEU A 670 -36.72 -3.61 18.21
N LEU A 671 -36.39 -3.10 17.01
CA LEU A 671 -37.24 -3.15 15.82
C LEU A 671 -36.92 -4.33 14.89
N ALA A 672 -35.94 -5.14 15.21
CA ALA A 672 -35.56 -6.33 14.41
C ALA A 672 -36.72 -7.34 14.25
N SER A 673 -37.66 -7.39 15.25
CA SER A 673 -38.88 -8.17 15.18
C SER A 673 -39.94 -7.58 14.20
N PHE A 674 -39.80 -6.31 13.77
CA PHE A 674 -40.72 -5.63 12.85
C PHE A 674 -40.10 -5.44 11.46
N ALA A 675 -38.94 -6.03 11.17
CA ALA A 675 -38.25 -5.94 9.90
C ALA A 675 -39.09 -6.27 8.64
N PRO A 676 -40.13 -7.13 8.71
CA PRO A 676 -41.01 -7.35 7.56
C PRO A 676 -41.91 -6.18 7.16
N LEU A 677 -42.04 -5.15 7.99
CA LEU A 677 -42.94 -4.02 7.73
C LEU A 677 -42.30 -2.84 6.97
N TRP A 678 -40.95 -2.87 6.76
CA TRP A 678 -40.20 -1.81 6.05
C TRP A 678 -39.17 -2.33 5.04
N ARG A 679 -39.34 -3.55 4.61
CA ARG A 679 -38.63 -4.13 3.45
C ARG A 679 -39.44 -3.94 2.16
#